data_399088523dac80d306701320495bf605
#
_entry.id   399088523dac80d306701320495bf605
#
_cell.length_a   1.000
_cell.length_b   1.000
_cell.length_c   1.000
_cell.angle_alpha   90.00
_cell.angle_beta   90.00
_cell.angle_gamma   90.00
#
_symmetry.space_group_name_H-M   'P 1'
#
loop_
_entity.id
_entity.type
_entity.pdbx_description
1 polymer ?
#
loop_
_entity_poly.entity_id
_entity_poly.type
_entity_poly.pdbx_seq_one_letter_code
_entity_poly.pdbx_strand_id
1 'polypeptide(L)'
;MKKHSLVILALLAASTCASLHAQSSKKRISEVNNTLWYNTPAAQWEETLPLGNGRLGMMPDGGVEQERIVLNNIHMWSGSEADYRNPEAASYLPAIQQLLFQGKNKEAQEMMYQHFVPVKPEKGGTYGSYQMLGNLDITYRYPADDGSYKAYKRYLDLEQAFSATHFTKGGVNFIRGYFVPRSKDVIVMRIITPLQTDGHAISFTAKLSRPERATVRAVGDTLIMEGTLDSGKEGVDGVRFTAKLFVDATGGKVSVSDQGISVEGASATTLFISSATSLERSDYNEYAGKKLMEAIGVSYGDIKKEHITEYQKLFKRASLFVGKDGDANDSDGPWNLPTDERIRRFVQNDDPSLASLYYNYGRYLLISSTRPGSLPPNLQGLWANECGTPWNGDYHLNINVQMNHWPVEQGNLSELHQPLVALTRGLVQSGEATAKAFYGPHARGWVAHMMTNVWNFTAPGEHPSWGATNTGGAWLCAHLWEHYLFTQNRQYLKEIYPTLKGAAEFFLSTMVKEPVHGWLVTAPSSSPENSFFVGNDPTPVSVCMGPVMDTELIHELYGNVIEAARLLKTDKTFADSLTAALAQLPPLQISKEGYLMEWLEDYRETDVHHRHVSHLYGLHPGNQISPTKTPALAEACRATLNRRGDEGTGWSRAWKINFWARLGDGDRAYKLFRSLLVPAYTLENPKKHGSGTFPNLFCSHPPFQMDGNWGGTSGISEMLVQSHEGFINLLPALPPSWSEGSLQGFKVRGGATVSLTWNDNRVTTATLQADKAYSYQLKKPAGTQAVKVTRGKRTKTFTGEYISLPLAAGEVVRLEFEK
;
A
#
# COMPACT_ATOMS: atom_id res chain seq x y z
N MET A 1 66.10 -22.42 10.26
CA MET A 1 64.74 -23.06 10.17
C MET A 1 63.60 -22.07 10.39
N LYS A 2 63.52 -20.90 9.70
CA LYS A 2 62.40 -19.94 9.79
C LYS A 2 62.02 -19.32 8.44
N LYS A 3 62.49 -19.84 7.31
CA LYS A 3 62.14 -19.30 5.96
C LYS A 3 61.34 -20.27 5.08
N HIS A 4 61.00 -21.48 5.53
CA HIS A 4 60.20 -22.44 4.75
C HIS A 4 58.74 -22.53 5.15
N SER A 5 58.32 -21.93 6.30
CA SER A 5 56.92 -21.92 6.74
C SER A 5 56.05 -20.81 6.13
N LEU A 6 56.67 -19.75 5.58
CA LEU A 6 55.92 -18.64 4.95
C LEU A 6 55.51 -18.93 3.51
N VAL A 7 56.20 -19.81 2.80
CA VAL A 7 55.89 -20.12 1.38
C VAL A 7 54.75 -21.16 1.31
N ILE A 8 54.59 -22.00 2.31
CA ILE A 8 53.48 -22.98 2.33
C ILE A 8 52.14 -22.36 2.73
N LEU A 9 52.15 -21.32 3.56
CA LEU A 9 50.91 -20.55 3.87
C LEU A 9 50.46 -19.71 2.66
N ALA A 10 51.36 -19.18 1.83
CA ALA A 10 51.00 -18.39 0.64
C ALA A 10 50.45 -19.28 -0.48
N LEU A 11 50.85 -20.52 -0.60
CA LEU A 11 50.37 -21.48 -1.59
C LEU A 11 49.02 -22.09 -1.20
N LEU A 12 48.71 -22.21 0.10
CA LEU A 12 47.36 -22.61 0.60
C LEU A 12 46.36 -21.49 0.47
N ALA A 13 46.75 -20.22 0.63
CA ALA A 13 45.89 -19.07 0.39
C ALA A 13 45.57 -18.84 -1.08
N ALA A 14 46.53 -19.16 -1.98
CA ALA A 14 46.32 -19.04 -3.44
C ALA A 14 45.46 -20.18 -4.00
N SER A 15 45.50 -21.40 -3.37
CA SER A 15 44.68 -22.54 -3.76
C SER A 15 43.22 -22.41 -3.28
N THR A 16 42.95 -21.70 -2.17
CA THR A 16 41.59 -21.40 -1.70
C THR A 16 40.95 -20.20 -2.45
N CYS A 17 41.77 -19.32 -3.02
CA CYS A 17 41.24 -18.27 -3.93
C CYS A 17 40.94 -18.78 -5.35
N ALA A 18 41.60 -19.83 -5.82
CA ALA A 18 41.38 -20.40 -7.15
C ALA A 18 40.17 -21.34 -7.19
N SER A 19 39.71 -21.86 -6.02
CA SER A 19 38.46 -22.64 -5.93
C SER A 19 37.21 -21.82 -5.62
N LEU A 20 37.32 -20.48 -5.50
CA LEU A 20 36.21 -19.53 -5.42
C LEU A 20 35.83 -18.94 -6.80
N HIS A 21 36.47 -19.39 -7.87
CA HIS A 21 36.05 -19.14 -9.24
C HIS A 21 35.43 -20.40 -9.82
N ALA A 22 34.12 -20.37 -9.98
CA ALA A 22 33.26 -21.31 -10.67
C ALA A 22 32.55 -22.40 -9.83
N GLN A 23 31.68 -21.98 -8.93
CA GLN A 23 30.32 -22.45 -9.01
C GLN A 23 29.45 -21.19 -9.11
N SER A 24 29.26 -20.66 -10.31
CA SER A 24 28.10 -19.83 -10.57
C SER A 24 26.91 -20.76 -10.35
N SER A 25 26.33 -20.72 -9.14
CA SER A 25 25.06 -21.37 -8.89
C SER A 25 24.12 -20.85 -9.97
N LYS A 26 23.60 -21.75 -10.79
CA LYS A 26 22.62 -21.41 -11.81
C LYS A 26 21.49 -20.66 -11.12
N LYS A 27 21.32 -19.38 -11.41
CA LYS A 27 20.22 -18.58 -10.85
C LYS A 27 18.95 -18.96 -11.56
N ARG A 28 17.87 -19.13 -10.80
CA ARG A 28 16.54 -19.34 -11.37
C ARG A 28 15.96 -18.03 -11.91
N ILE A 29 15.09 -18.14 -12.90
CA ILE A 29 14.37 -16.98 -13.44
C ILE A 29 13.61 -16.25 -12.34
N SER A 30 12.95 -16.98 -11.42
CA SER A 30 12.23 -16.42 -10.29
C SER A 30 13.10 -15.54 -9.37
N GLU A 31 14.38 -15.87 -9.21
CA GLU A 31 15.33 -15.09 -8.41
C GLU A 31 15.76 -13.81 -9.13
N VAL A 32 16.08 -13.90 -10.43
CA VAL A 32 16.51 -12.75 -11.25
C VAL A 32 15.35 -11.78 -11.47
N ASN A 33 14.14 -12.30 -11.62
CA ASN A 33 12.93 -11.53 -11.83
C ASN A 33 12.54 -10.65 -10.62
N ASN A 34 13.10 -10.87 -9.42
CA ASN A 34 12.90 -10.03 -8.23
C ASN A 34 13.82 -8.79 -8.18
N THR A 35 14.21 -8.28 -9.33
CA THR A 35 15.11 -7.12 -9.42
C THR A 35 14.61 -6.08 -10.41
N LEU A 36 14.46 -4.83 -9.95
CA LEU A 36 14.31 -3.68 -10.82
C LEU A 36 15.71 -3.18 -11.17
N TRP A 37 16.02 -2.93 -12.45
CA TRP A 37 17.33 -2.43 -12.83
C TRP A 37 17.28 -1.52 -14.07
N TYR A 38 18.29 -0.66 -14.19
CA TYR A 38 18.41 0.38 -15.22
C TYR A 38 19.87 0.56 -15.61
N ASN A 39 20.09 1.00 -16.85
CA ASN A 39 21.42 1.24 -17.40
C ASN A 39 21.78 2.74 -17.49
N THR A 40 20.95 3.61 -16.93
CA THR A 40 21.15 5.07 -16.84
C THR A 40 20.79 5.57 -15.44
N PRO A 41 21.37 6.71 -15.00
CA PRO A 41 20.87 7.44 -13.84
C PRO A 41 19.41 7.84 -14.01
N ALA A 42 18.70 8.07 -12.91
CA ALA A 42 17.35 8.60 -12.95
C ALA A 42 17.37 10.09 -13.33
N ALA A 43 16.53 10.47 -14.28
CA ALA A 43 16.38 11.87 -14.72
C ALA A 43 15.26 12.58 -13.94
N GLN A 44 14.28 11.82 -13.41
CA GLN A 44 13.15 12.32 -12.64
C GLN A 44 13.00 11.49 -11.36
N TRP A 45 12.27 12.03 -10.38
CA TRP A 45 12.07 11.35 -9.10
C TRP A 45 11.36 10.00 -9.25
N GLU A 46 10.41 9.89 -10.16
CA GLU A 46 9.65 8.67 -10.45
C GLU A 46 10.46 7.58 -11.17
N GLU A 47 11.73 7.86 -11.46
CA GLU A 47 12.70 6.87 -11.96
C GLU A 47 13.64 6.38 -10.86
N THR A 48 13.64 7.04 -9.69
CA THR A 48 14.50 6.67 -8.55
C THR A 48 14.01 5.41 -7.86
N LEU A 49 14.87 4.78 -7.06
CA LEU A 49 14.55 3.49 -6.44
C LEU A 49 14.13 3.68 -4.97
N PRO A 50 12.89 3.31 -4.61
CA PRO A 50 12.39 3.51 -3.25
C PRO A 50 12.96 2.49 -2.27
N LEU A 51 13.54 2.96 -1.18
CA LEU A 51 14.02 2.16 -0.05
C LEU A 51 13.35 2.66 1.24
N GLY A 52 13.09 1.75 2.17
CA GLY A 52 12.46 2.14 3.43
C GLY A 52 12.44 1.03 4.48
N ASN A 53 12.17 1.43 5.73
CA ASN A 53 12.05 0.51 6.86
C ASN A 53 10.70 0.58 7.59
N GLY A 54 9.72 1.27 6.98
CA GLY A 54 8.41 1.55 7.58
C GLY A 54 8.36 2.81 8.43
N ARG A 55 9.48 3.57 8.53
CA ARG A 55 9.56 4.87 9.21
C ARG A 55 10.42 5.86 8.44
N LEU A 56 11.62 5.47 8.07
CA LEU A 56 12.54 6.24 7.24
C LEU A 56 12.57 5.68 5.83
N GLY A 57 12.68 6.57 4.86
CA GLY A 57 12.80 6.25 3.44
C GLY A 57 13.89 7.04 2.76
N MET A 58 14.38 6.49 1.65
CA MET A 58 15.31 7.17 0.75
C MET A 58 15.03 6.79 -0.69
N MET A 59 15.34 7.70 -1.62
CA MET A 59 15.19 7.47 -3.06
C MET A 59 16.42 8.02 -3.80
N PRO A 60 17.46 7.18 -4.01
CA PRO A 60 18.66 7.56 -4.76
C PRO A 60 18.41 7.64 -6.27
N ASP A 61 18.89 8.68 -6.92
CA ASP A 61 18.84 8.83 -8.37
C ASP A 61 20.01 8.12 -9.11
N GLY A 62 21.08 7.78 -8.38
CA GLY A 62 22.26 7.12 -8.92
C GLY A 62 23.10 8.00 -9.85
N GLY A 63 23.00 9.31 -9.74
CA GLY A 63 23.75 10.27 -10.54
C GLY A 63 25.26 10.10 -10.38
N VAL A 64 26.01 10.18 -11.46
CA VAL A 64 27.47 9.91 -11.42
C VAL A 64 28.22 11.10 -10.85
N GLU A 65 28.05 12.29 -11.42
CA GLU A 65 28.74 13.52 -10.99
C GLU A 65 28.07 14.18 -9.78
N GLN A 66 26.77 14.21 -9.82
CA GLN A 66 25.91 14.71 -8.77
C GLN A 66 24.84 13.68 -8.50
N GLU A 67 24.60 13.39 -7.25
CA GLU A 67 23.56 12.45 -6.82
C GLU A 67 22.65 13.14 -5.82
N ARG A 68 21.36 13.10 -6.10
CA ARG A 68 20.33 13.53 -5.16
C ARG A 68 19.61 12.33 -4.60
N ILE A 69 19.56 12.25 -3.30
CA ILE A 69 18.82 11.24 -2.56
C ILE A 69 17.72 11.94 -1.77
N VAL A 70 16.49 11.75 -2.20
CA VAL A 70 15.33 12.25 -1.44
C VAL A 70 15.16 11.42 -0.18
N LEU A 71 14.99 12.10 0.95
CA LEU A 71 14.85 11.51 2.28
C LEU A 71 13.43 11.67 2.79
N ASN A 72 12.91 10.64 3.42
CA ASN A 72 11.57 10.63 3.99
C ASN A 72 11.56 10.15 5.45
N ASN A 73 10.62 10.66 6.21
CA ASN A 73 10.22 10.15 7.51
C ASN A 73 8.69 10.22 7.56
N ILE A 74 8.02 9.11 7.85
CA ILE A 74 6.55 9.00 7.79
C ILE A 74 5.83 9.95 8.75
N HIS A 75 6.53 10.49 9.75
CA HIS A 75 6.00 11.46 10.72
C HIS A 75 6.23 12.94 10.32
N MET A 76 6.64 13.21 9.08
CA MET A 76 6.80 14.58 8.58
C MET A 76 5.46 15.14 8.11
N TRP A 77 4.68 15.66 9.07
CA TRP A 77 3.36 16.23 8.81
C TRP A 77 3.29 17.68 9.28
N SER A 78 2.83 18.57 8.43
CA SER A 78 2.40 19.92 8.81
C SER A 78 1.02 19.88 9.47
N GLY A 79 0.56 21.03 9.96
CA GLY A 79 -0.70 21.12 10.68
C GLY A 79 -0.53 20.92 12.18
N SER A 80 -1.62 20.91 12.89
CA SER A 80 -1.74 20.69 14.33
C SER A 80 -3.16 20.21 14.66
N GLU A 81 -3.38 19.75 15.89
CA GLU A 81 -4.73 19.47 16.37
C GLU A 81 -5.60 20.72 16.27
N ALA A 82 -6.73 20.62 15.62
CA ALA A 82 -7.69 21.70 15.47
C ALA A 82 -9.12 21.19 15.62
N ASP A 83 -9.99 22.06 16.13
CA ASP A 83 -11.42 21.79 16.21
C ASP A 83 -12.08 22.22 14.89
N TYR A 84 -12.43 21.26 14.07
CA TYR A 84 -13.14 21.47 12.80
C TYR A 84 -14.66 21.35 12.93
N ARG A 85 -15.18 21.16 14.15
CA ARG A 85 -16.61 21.01 14.38
C ARG A 85 -17.33 22.31 14.08
N ASN A 86 -18.36 22.24 13.25
CA ASN A 86 -19.25 23.36 13.03
C ASN A 86 -20.41 23.29 14.04
N PRO A 87 -20.48 24.21 15.01
CA PRO A 87 -21.48 24.15 16.08
C PRO A 87 -22.92 24.34 15.60
N GLU A 88 -23.10 24.91 14.40
CA GLU A 88 -24.42 25.17 13.83
C GLU A 88 -24.93 24.03 12.96
N ALA A 89 -24.05 23.12 12.51
CA ALA A 89 -24.36 22.09 11.50
C ALA A 89 -25.59 21.24 11.89
N ALA A 90 -25.64 20.76 13.10
CA ALA A 90 -26.75 19.91 13.55
C ALA A 90 -28.12 20.60 13.49
N SER A 91 -28.17 21.93 13.60
CA SER A 91 -29.45 22.68 13.54
C SER A 91 -30.04 22.71 12.13
N TYR A 92 -29.22 22.58 11.10
CA TYR A 92 -29.64 22.53 9.69
C TYR A 92 -29.95 21.12 9.19
N LEU A 93 -29.50 20.08 9.90
CA LEU A 93 -29.70 18.69 9.49
C LEU A 93 -31.16 18.34 9.18
N PRO A 94 -32.16 18.67 10.03
CA PRO A 94 -33.56 18.37 9.72
C PRO A 94 -34.05 19.04 8.43
N ALA A 95 -33.61 20.27 8.14
CA ALA A 95 -33.99 21.00 6.93
C ALA A 95 -33.35 20.35 5.69
N ILE A 96 -32.09 19.95 5.77
CA ILE A 96 -31.37 19.21 4.70
C ILE A 96 -32.09 17.89 4.40
N GLN A 97 -32.43 17.13 5.44
CA GLN A 97 -33.18 15.87 5.30
C GLN A 97 -34.55 16.08 4.66
N GLN A 98 -35.28 17.12 5.07
CA GLN A 98 -36.59 17.43 4.51
C GLN A 98 -36.50 17.84 3.02
N LEU A 99 -35.44 18.56 2.60
CA LEU A 99 -35.19 18.86 1.21
C LEU A 99 -34.92 17.57 0.40
N LEU A 100 -34.09 16.67 0.92
CA LEU A 100 -33.84 15.37 0.27
C LEU A 100 -35.10 14.52 0.14
N PHE A 101 -35.96 14.49 1.16
CA PHE A 101 -37.24 13.77 1.13
C PHE A 101 -38.22 14.35 0.08
N GLN A 102 -38.06 15.60 -0.30
CA GLN A 102 -38.83 16.26 -1.36
C GLN A 102 -38.18 16.14 -2.74
N GLY A 103 -37.05 15.46 -2.88
CA GLY A 103 -36.29 15.39 -4.13
C GLY A 103 -35.59 16.70 -4.51
N LYS A 104 -35.44 17.64 -3.56
CA LYS A 104 -34.75 18.93 -3.75
C LYS A 104 -33.27 18.81 -3.40
N ASN A 105 -32.57 17.90 -4.11
CA ASN A 105 -31.16 17.58 -3.83
C ASN A 105 -30.23 18.77 -4.04
N LYS A 106 -30.54 19.67 -5.00
CA LYS A 106 -29.75 20.87 -5.26
C LYS A 106 -29.79 21.81 -4.06
N GLU A 107 -30.97 22.14 -3.57
CA GLU A 107 -31.14 23.02 -2.41
C GLU A 107 -30.54 22.37 -1.13
N ALA A 108 -30.65 21.06 -1.01
CA ALA A 108 -29.99 20.33 0.07
C ALA A 108 -28.46 20.43 0.00
N GLN A 109 -27.87 20.30 -1.18
CA GLN A 109 -26.44 20.44 -1.41
C GLN A 109 -25.96 21.88 -1.14
N GLU A 110 -26.71 22.87 -1.57
CA GLU A 110 -26.41 24.28 -1.30
C GLU A 110 -26.45 24.59 0.19
N MET A 111 -27.45 24.07 0.92
CA MET A 111 -27.58 24.22 2.36
C MET A 111 -26.45 23.51 3.11
N MET A 112 -26.04 22.31 2.65
CA MET A 112 -24.87 21.62 3.20
C MET A 112 -23.60 22.45 3.00
N TYR A 113 -23.40 23.02 1.81
CA TYR A 113 -22.21 23.81 1.53
C TYR A 113 -22.11 25.05 2.43
N GLN A 114 -23.22 25.63 2.80
CA GLN A 114 -23.26 26.79 3.68
C GLN A 114 -23.12 26.45 5.15
N HIS A 115 -23.70 25.33 5.62
CA HIS A 115 -23.93 25.09 7.04
C HIS A 115 -23.45 23.72 7.54
N PHE A 116 -23.20 22.75 6.66
CA PHE A 116 -22.85 21.37 7.05
C PHE A 116 -21.44 20.97 6.56
N VAL A 117 -20.52 21.92 6.65
CA VAL A 117 -19.09 21.75 6.35
C VAL A 117 -18.26 22.12 7.58
N PRO A 118 -17.00 21.68 7.66
CA PRO A 118 -16.14 21.99 8.80
C PRO A 118 -15.86 23.48 8.90
N VAL A 119 -15.58 23.96 10.11
CA VAL A 119 -15.05 25.30 10.33
C VAL A 119 -13.63 25.33 9.77
N LYS A 120 -13.33 26.36 8.94
CA LYS A 120 -11.98 26.53 8.39
C LYS A 120 -11.02 27.01 9.48
N PRO A 121 -9.80 26.46 9.55
CA PRO A 121 -8.76 27.01 10.43
C PRO A 121 -8.46 28.46 10.09
N GLU A 122 -8.07 29.24 11.07
CA GLU A 122 -7.84 30.71 10.93
C GLU A 122 -6.73 31.10 9.95
N LYS A 123 -5.83 30.17 9.59
CA LYS A 123 -4.79 30.38 8.56
C LYS A 123 -4.69 29.15 7.64
N GLY A 124 -5.00 29.39 6.40
CA GLY A 124 -4.60 28.82 5.11
C GLY A 124 -4.25 27.35 4.90
N GLY A 125 -4.00 26.57 5.90
CA GLY A 125 -3.74 25.12 5.82
C GLY A 125 -4.90 24.38 6.45
N THR A 126 -5.77 23.79 5.63
CA THR A 126 -6.99 23.22 6.15
C THR A 126 -6.77 22.02 7.04
N TYR A 127 -5.83 21.10 6.73
CA TYR A 127 -5.78 19.81 7.44
C TYR A 127 -4.37 19.36 7.81
N GLY A 128 -3.34 20.08 7.38
CA GLY A 128 -1.95 19.60 7.40
C GLY A 128 -1.66 18.66 6.23
N SER A 129 -0.38 18.44 5.96
CA SER A 129 0.10 17.71 4.79
C SER A 129 1.30 16.86 5.16
N TYR A 130 1.36 15.65 4.60
CA TYR A 130 2.56 14.85 4.58
C TYR A 130 3.63 15.53 3.72
N GLN A 131 4.89 15.50 4.14
CA GLN A 131 5.98 16.21 3.49
C GLN A 131 7.25 15.37 3.41
N MET A 132 8.11 15.66 2.42
CA MET A 132 9.46 15.12 2.41
C MET A 132 10.26 15.56 3.66
N LEU A 133 11.24 14.75 4.08
CA LEU A 133 12.19 15.14 5.12
C LEU A 133 13.21 16.17 4.57
N GLY A 134 13.72 15.94 3.38
CA GLY A 134 14.73 16.76 2.73
C GLY A 134 15.52 15.96 1.69
N ASN A 135 16.67 16.48 1.32
CA ASN A 135 17.59 15.83 0.38
C ASN A 135 18.97 15.64 1.00
N LEU A 136 19.65 14.58 0.58
CA LEU A 136 21.09 14.44 0.62
C LEU A 136 21.61 14.67 -0.80
N ASP A 137 22.31 15.80 -0.99
CA ASP A 137 22.95 16.16 -2.25
C ASP A 137 24.43 15.86 -2.17
N ILE A 138 24.96 15.03 -3.08
CA ILE A 138 26.37 14.63 -3.12
C ILE A 138 26.97 15.10 -4.44
N THR A 139 28.08 15.83 -4.35
CA THR A 139 28.90 16.21 -5.51
C THR A 139 30.21 15.43 -5.46
N TYR A 140 30.45 14.61 -6.45
CA TYR A 140 31.63 13.75 -6.54
C TYR A 140 32.76 14.44 -7.28
N ARG A 141 33.98 14.07 -6.93
CA ARG A 141 35.23 14.47 -7.61
C ARG A 141 36.02 13.19 -7.92
N TYR A 142 36.41 13.04 -9.17
CA TYR A 142 37.12 11.85 -9.66
C TYR A 142 38.59 12.16 -9.96
N PRO A 143 39.54 11.25 -9.68
CA PRO A 143 40.99 11.47 -9.92
C PRO A 143 41.33 11.74 -11.36
N ALA A 144 40.68 11.06 -12.30
CA ALA A 144 40.77 11.30 -13.73
C ALA A 144 39.36 11.43 -14.28
N ASP A 145 39.01 12.63 -14.73
CA ASP A 145 37.70 12.94 -15.27
C ASP A 145 37.78 13.36 -16.71
N ASP A 146 37.40 12.45 -17.61
CA ASP A 146 37.27 12.68 -19.06
C ASP A 146 35.82 13.00 -19.47
N GLY A 147 34.95 13.29 -18.47
CA GLY A 147 33.53 13.55 -18.69
C GLY A 147 32.69 12.32 -19.00
N SER A 148 33.29 11.11 -19.13
CA SER A 148 32.59 9.89 -19.50
C SER A 148 32.54 8.88 -18.35
N TYR A 149 31.51 8.00 -18.39
CA TYR A 149 31.44 6.80 -17.55
C TYR A 149 30.99 5.61 -18.40
N LYS A 150 31.29 4.39 -17.91
CA LYS A 150 31.01 3.14 -18.62
C LYS A 150 30.43 2.10 -17.68
N ALA A 151 29.84 1.04 -18.23
CA ALA A 151 29.30 -0.10 -17.49
C ALA A 151 28.35 0.31 -16.37
N TYR A 152 27.51 1.30 -16.63
CA TYR A 152 26.56 1.79 -15.63
C TYR A 152 25.41 0.81 -15.41
N LYS A 153 25.12 0.52 -14.15
CA LYS A 153 23.93 -0.23 -13.74
C LYS A 153 23.48 0.24 -12.35
N ARG A 154 22.22 0.61 -12.21
CA ARG A 154 21.56 0.75 -10.89
C ARG A 154 20.45 -0.26 -10.77
N TYR A 155 20.24 -0.79 -9.56
CA TYR A 155 19.22 -1.81 -9.34
C TYR A 155 18.68 -1.79 -7.89
N LEU A 156 17.49 -2.35 -7.73
CA LEU A 156 16.86 -2.67 -6.46
C LEU A 156 16.60 -4.18 -6.42
N ASP A 157 17.24 -4.86 -5.50
CA ASP A 157 17.01 -6.28 -5.17
C ASP A 157 15.90 -6.38 -4.13
N LEU A 158 14.75 -6.90 -4.56
CA LEU A 158 13.58 -7.05 -3.70
C LEU A 158 13.75 -8.11 -2.62
N GLU A 159 14.64 -9.10 -2.81
CA GLU A 159 14.88 -10.14 -1.81
C GLU A 159 15.74 -9.66 -0.66
N GLN A 160 16.54 -8.62 -0.90
CA GLN A 160 17.45 -8.06 0.10
C GLN A 160 17.02 -6.67 0.60
N ALA A 161 16.02 -6.04 -0.03
CA ALA A 161 15.68 -4.63 0.19
C ALA A 161 16.93 -3.74 0.09
N PHE A 162 17.73 -3.98 -0.93
CA PHE A 162 19.03 -3.38 -1.15
C PHE A 162 19.12 -2.82 -2.56
N SER A 163 19.58 -1.57 -2.68
CA SER A 163 19.86 -0.95 -3.96
C SER A 163 21.36 -0.74 -4.13
N ALA A 164 21.83 -0.76 -5.38
CA ALA A 164 23.18 -0.35 -5.68
C ALA A 164 23.30 0.31 -7.05
N THR A 165 24.33 1.16 -7.17
CA THR A 165 24.76 1.78 -8.42
C THR A 165 26.21 1.37 -8.69
N HIS A 166 26.47 0.84 -9.89
CA HIS A 166 27.77 0.41 -10.36
C HIS A 166 28.13 1.18 -11.61
N PHE A 167 29.36 1.64 -11.72
CA PHE A 167 29.90 2.26 -12.93
C PHE A 167 31.43 2.30 -12.90
N THR A 168 32.03 2.52 -14.07
CA THR A 168 33.45 2.78 -14.20
C THR A 168 33.67 4.21 -14.67
N LYS A 169 34.51 4.97 -13.97
CA LYS A 169 34.89 6.34 -14.35
C LYS A 169 36.39 6.57 -14.12
N GLY A 170 37.08 7.20 -15.08
CA GLY A 170 38.54 7.40 -15.02
C GLY A 170 39.33 6.11 -14.83
N GLY A 171 38.83 4.97 -15.34
CA GLY A 171 39.43 3.65 -15.15
C GLY A 171 39.15 2.99 -13.80
N VAL A 172 38.45 3.64 -12.87
CA VAL A 172 38.13 3.14 -11.53
C VAL A 172 36.70 2.64 -11.50
N ASN A 173 36.47 1.45 -10.90
CA ASN A 173 35.16 0.93 -10.66
C ASN A 173 34.60 1.46 -9.34
N PHE A 174 33.41 2.05 -9.37
CA PHE A 174 32.68 2.54 -8.21
C PHE A 174 31.45 1.68 -7.95
N ILE A 175 31.21 1.36 -6.67
CA ILE A 175 30.00 0.73 -6.20
C ILE A 175 29.44 1.58 -5.07
N ARG A 176 28.17 1.99 -5.21
CA ARG A 176 27.40 2.66 -4.17
C ARG A 176 26.26 1.76 -3.77
N GLY A 177 26.15 1.42 -2.49
CA GLY A 177 25.09 0.55 -1.95
C GLY A 177 24.22 1.30 -0.96
N TYR A 178 22.89 1.05 -0.98
CA TYR A 178 21.89 1.79 -0.22
C TYR A 178 20.91 0.83 0.43
N PHE A 179 20.58 1.05 1.70
CA PHE A 179 19.52 0.33 2.41
C PHE A 179 19.09 1.06 3.69
N VAL A 180 17.93 0.70 4.24
CA VAL A 180 17.35 1.30 5.45
C VAL A 180 17.01 0.19 6.45
N PRO A 181 17.90 -0.15 7.40
CA PRO A 181 17.68 -1.23 8.34
C PRO A 181 16.61 -0.89 9.38
N ARG A 182 15.70 -1.84 9.63
CA ARG A 182 14.66 -1.69 10.65
C ARG A 182 15.20 -1.64 12.05
N SER A 183 16.20 -2.48 12.35
CA SER A 183 16.77 -2.65 13.69
C SER A 183 17.55 -1.43 14.16
N LYS A 184 18.25 -0.74 13.26
CA LYS A 184 19.08 0.43 13.60
C LYS A 184 18.35 1.75 13.43
N ASP A 185 17.31 1.77 12.60
CA ASP A 185 16.48 2.95 12.34
C ASP A 185 17.27 4.15 11.79
N VAL A 186 18.17 3.85 10.87
CA VAL A 186 19.00 4.79 10.13
C VAL A 186 18.94 4.50 8.63
N ILE A 187 19.30 5.47 7.82
CA ILE A 187 19.56 5.32 6.39
C ILE A 187 21.06 5.06 6.24
N VAL A 188 21.46 4.11 5.42
CA VAL A 188 22.83 3.71 5.19
C VAL A 188 23.16 3.78 3.71
N MET A 189 24.23 4.48 3.38
CA MET A 189 24.86 4.50 2.05
C MET A 189 26.34 4.12 2.20
N ARG A 190 26.84 3.25 1.35
CA ARG A 190 28.26 2.90 1.29
C ARG A 190 28.82 3.08 -0.09
N ILE A 191 30.01 3.67 -0.17
CA ILE A 191 30.77 3.85 -1.41
C ILE A 191 32.08 3.09 -1.28
N ILE A 192 32.39 2.26 -2.27
CA ILE A 192 33.64 1.52 -2.35
C ILE A 192 34.21 1.53 -3.77
N THR A 193 35.54 1.37 -3.86
CA THR A 193 36.22 1.05 -5.08
C THR A 193 36.84 -0.35 -4.95
N PRO A 194 36.38 -1.37 -5.72
CA PRO A 194 36.94 -2.72 -5.63
C PRO A 194 38.43 -2.75 -6.07
N LEU A 195 39.18 -3.55 -5.38
CA LEU A 195 40.64 -3.82 -5.35
C LEU A 195 41.44 -3.78 -6.66
N GLN A 196 41.59 -2.67 -7.33
CA GLN A 196 42.58 -2.56 -8.44
C GLN A 196 43.27 -1.20 -8.58
N THR A 197 43.08 -0.30 -7.64
CA THR A 197 43.67 1.02 -7.62
C THR A 197 44.40 1.28 -6.33
N ASP A 198 45.26 2.26 -6.31
CA ASP A 198 46.05 2.73 -5.15
C ASP A 198 45.19 3.22 -3.96
N GLY A 199 43.92 2.80 -3.89
CA GLY A 199 43.08 2.83 -2.73
C GLY A 199 42.51 4.17 -2.28
N HIS A 200 42.67 5.27 -3.04
CA HIS A 200 42.35 6.62 -2.58
C HIS A 200 41.51 7.43 -3.58
N ALA A 201 40.54 6.78 -4.24
CA ALA A 201 39.80 7.39 -5.35
C ALA A 201 38.48 8.07 -4.92
N ILE A 202 37.99 7.88 -3.69
CA ILE A 202 36.69 8.42 -3.25
C ILE A 202 36.86 9.82 -2.69
N SER A 203 36.33 10.80 -3.41
CA SER A 203 36.25 12.19 -2.96
C SER A 203 34.89 12.77 -3.31
N PHE A 204 34.25 13.42 -2.34
CA PHE A 204 32.95 14.05 -2.54
C PHE A 204 32.66 15.12 -1.48
N THR A 205 31.62 15.92 -1.72
CA THR A 205 30.98 16.76 -0.71
C THR A 205 29.51 16.38 -0.60
N ALA A 206 29.05 16.06 0.61
CA ALA A 206 27.67 15.70 0.95
C ALA A 206 27.00 16.84 1.72
N LYS A 207 25.78 17.23 1.33
CA LYS A 207 25.01 18.30 1.94
C LYS A 207 23.60 17.80 2.28
N LEU A 208 23.08 18.23 3.42
CA LEU A 208 21.65 18.13 3.70
C LEU A 208 20.96 19.41 3.22
N SER A 209 19.78 19.29 2.61
CA SER A 209 18.99 20.42 2.15
C SER A 209 17.50 20.14 2.27
N ARG A 210 16.72 21.20 2.42
CA ARG A 210 15.26 21.19 2.36
C ARG A 210 14.78 22.50 1.75
N PRO A 211 13.71 22.50 0.92
CA PRO A 211 13.23 23.73 0.26
C PRO A 211 12.80 24.84 1.23
N GLU A 212 12.29 24.45 2.40
CA GLU A 212 11.75 25.41 3.37
C GLU A 212 11.91 24.92 4.82
N ARG A 213 11.81 25.85 5.77
CA ARG A 213 11.66 25.60 7.22
C ARG A 213 12.72 24.66 7.78
N ALA A 214 13.97 24.81 7.34
CA ALA A 214 15.10 24.04 7.83
C ALA A 214 16.35 24.91 7.93
N THR A 215 17.15 24.62 8.92
CA THR A 215 18.52 25.10 9.06
C THR A 215 19.48 23.94 9.11
N VAL A 216 20.68 24.13 8.56
CA VAL A 216 21.73 23.11 8.56
C VAL A 216 22.95 23.68 9.27
N ARG A 217 23.52 22.92 10.20
CA ARG A 217 24.73 23.32 10.94
C ARG A 217 25.61 22.11 11.25
N ALA A 218 26.90 22.37 11.38
CA ALA A 218 27.88 21.37 11.82
C ALA A 218 27.95 21.34 13.35
N VAL A 219 27.99 20.14 13.93
CA VAL A 219 28.21 19.93 15.36
C VAL A 219 29.21 18.78 15.51
N GLY A 220 30.47 19.10 15.83
CA GLY A 220 31.52 18.11 15.81
C GLY A 220 31.74 17.52 14.42
N ASP A 221 31.62 16.23 14.30
CA ASP A 221 31.76 15.44 13.07
C ASP A 221 30.40 15.12 12.38
N THR A 222 29.33 15.76 12.83
CA THR A 222 27.95 15.52 12.37
C THR A 222 27.37 16.77 11.75
N LEU A 223 26.73 16.62 10.58
CA LEU A 223 25.89 17.65 9.95
C LEU A 223 24.44 17.45 10.39
N ILE A 224 23.82 18.49 10.95
CA ILE A 224 22.46 18.44 11.47
C ILE A 224 21.58 19.38 10.68
N MET A 225 20.48 18.86 10.15
CA MET A 225 19.36 19.62 9.60
C MET A 225 18.20 19.54 10.58
N GLU A 226 17.67 20.67 10.98
CA GLU A 226 16.56 20.78 11.93
C GLU A 226 15.59 21.89 11.55
N GLY A 227 14.33 21.76 11.95
CA GLY A 227 13.32 22.76 11.67
C GLY A 227 11.98 22.48 12.35
N THR A 228 11.03 23.39 12.08
CA THR A 228 9.65 23.30 12.56
C THR A 228 8.71 23.51 11.39
N LEU A 229 7.83 22.54 11.16
CA LEU A 229 6.84 22.60 10.09
C LEU A 229 5.74 23.61 10.44
N ASP A 230 4.93 23.98 9.45
CA ASP A 230 3.79 24.87 9.67
C ASP A 230 2.70 24.14 10.48
N SER A 231 2.27 24.76 11.58
CA SER A 231 1.12 24.25 12.36
C SER A 231 -0.23 24.58 11.73
N GLY A 232 -0.28 25.49 10.76
CA GLY A 232 -1.54 26.05 10.24
C GLY A 232 -2.30 26.96 11.23
N LYS A 233 -1.72 27.23 12.43
CA LYS A 233 -2.38 28.01 13.47
C LYS A 233 -1.39 28.98 14.13
N GLU A 234 -1.80 30.24 14.32
CA GLU A 234 -0.96 31.26 14.99
C GLU A 234 -0.74 30.91 16.47
N GLY A 235 0.49 31.07 16.93
CA GLY A 235 0.87 30.81 18.32
C GLY A 235 0.95 29.33 18.72
N VAL A 236 0.80 28.42 17.76
CA VAL A 236 0.97 26.97 17.98
C VAL A 236 2.22 26.49 17.24
N ASP A 237 3.10 25.78 17.95
CA ASP A 237 4.25 25.15 17.33
C ASP A 237 3.81 23.99 16.43
N GLY A 238 4.39 23.92 15.22
CA GLY A 238 4.26 22.77 14.34
C GLY A 238 5.16 21.61 14.74
N VAL A 239 5.15 20.56 13.93
CA VAL A 239 6.02 19.40 14.13
C VAL A 239 7.49 19.81 13.98
N ARG A 240 8.28 19.61 15.02
CA ARG A 240 9.73 19.79 15.01
C ARG A 240 10.40 18.52 14.51
N PHE A 241 11.44 18.66 13.72
CA PHE A 241 12.19 17.52 13.17
C PHE A 241 13.70 17.74 13.23
N THR A 242 14.43 16.64 13.20
CA THR A 242 15.88 16.61 13.04
C THR A 242 16.28 15.51 12.07
N ALA A 243 17.33 15.77 11.27
CA ALA A 243 18.07 14.78 10.51
C ALA A 243 19.56 14.98 10.76
N LYS A 244 20.29 13.90 11.04
CA LYS A 244 21.70 13.92 11.41
C LYS A 244 22.48 13.02 10.47
N LEU A 245 23.45 13.60 9.74
CA LEU A 245 24.35 12.92 8.83
C LEU A 245 25.74 12.81 9.46
N PHE A 246 26.28 11.60 9.46
CA PHE A 246 27.64 11.27 9.80
C PHE A 246 28.30 10.47 8.67
N VAL A 247 29.58 10.71 8.45
CA VAL A 247 30.38 10.01 7.42
C VAL A 247 31.59 9.33 8.07
N ASP A 248 31.63 8.01 7.97
CA ASP A 248 32.80 7.20 8.29
C ASP A 248 33.61 6.94 7.02
N ALA A 249 34.91 7.18 7.05
CA ALA A 249 35.81 7.01 5.90
C ALA A 249 37.02 6.16 6.27
N THR A 250 37.31 5.19 5.43
CA THR A 250 38.55 4.39 5.52
C THR A 250 39.62 5.05 4.67
N GLY A 251 40.68 5.56 5.32
CA GLY A 251 41.70 6.38 4.66
C GLY A 251 41.17 7.77 4.27
N GLY A 252 42.02 8.60 3.69
CA GLY A 252 41.63 9.93 3.27
C GLY A 252 41.42 10.93 4.42
N LYS A 253 40.79 12.07 4.10
CA LYS A 253 40.50 13.15 5.05
C LYS A 253 39.01 13.47 5.02
N VAL A 254 38.40 13.58 6.21
CA VAL A 254 37.03 14.07 6.37
C VAL A 254 37.08 15.46 7.01
N SER A 255 36.31 16.40 6.49
CA SER A 255 36.12 17.73 7.07
C SER A 255 34.63 18.07 7.11
N VAL A 256 34.19 18.67 8.20
CA VAL A 256 32.76 19.01 8.44
C VAL A 256 32.65 20.52 8.63
N SER A 257 31.66 21.10 7.98
CA SER A 257 31.30 22.52 8.10
C SER A 257 29.81 22.70 7.88
N ASP A 258 29.25 23.86 8.12
CA ASP A 258 27.84 24.19 7.82
C ASP A 258 27.52 24.07 6.32
N GLN A 259 28.55 24.08 5.46
CA GLN A 259 28.40 23.88 4.01
C GLN A 259 28.33 22.42 3.59
N GLY A 260 28.55 21.48 4.50
CA GLY A 260 28.53 20.03 4.25
C GLY A 260 29.70 19.27 4.83
N ILE A 261 29.72 17.97 4.54
CA ILE A 261 30.81 17.05 4.88
C ILE A 261 31.59 16.75 3.60
N SER A 262 32.89 17.07 3.61
CA SER A 262 33.81 16.77 2.49
C SER A 262 34.70 15.59 2.85
N VAL A 263 34.83 14.66 1.91
CA VAL A 263 35.75 13.53 1.94
C VAL A 263 36.76 13.68 0.81
N GLU A 264 38.03 13.43 1.10
CA GLU A 264 39.14 13.51 0.13
C GLU A 264 39.99 12.24 0.21
N GLY A 265 40.08 11.52 -0.89
CA GLY A 265 41.03 10.41 -1.08
C GLY A 265 40.73 9.20 -0.17
N ALA A 266 39.51 8.85 0.07
CA ALA A 266 39.14 7.65 0.81
C ALA A 266 39.13 6.40 -0.04
N SER A 267 39.35 5.24 0.56
CA SER A 267 39.21 3.91 -0.09
C SER A 267 37.81 3.31 0.08
N ALA A 268 37.13 3.65 1.14
CA ALA A 268 35.71 3.31 1.39
C ALA A 268 35.07 4.39 2.26
N THR A 269 33.77 4.62 2.10
CA THR A 269 33.01 5.53 2.97
C THR A 269 31.64 4.95 3.27
N THR A 270 31.14 5.22 4.49
CA THR A 270 29.78 4.90 4.88
C THR A 270 29.12 6.15 5.42
N LEU A 271 27.98 6.51 4.84
CA LEU A 271 27.14 7.62 5.30
C LEU A 271 26.00 7.02 6.12
N PHE A 272 25.75 7.60 7.28
CA PHE A 272 24.64 7.24 8.16
C PHE A 272 23.76 8.48 8.36
N ILE A 273 22.44 8.31 8.16
CA ILE A 273 21.48 9.37 8.44
C ILE A 273 20.43 8.84 9.41
N SER A 274 20.24 9.52 10.52
CA SER A 274 19.12 9.31 11.44
C SER A 274 18.17 10.50 11.39
N SER A 275 16.89 10.26 11.67
CA SER A 275 15.89 11.32 11.78
C SER A 275 14.78 10.93 12.77
N ALA A 276 14.21 11.93 13.43
CA ALA A 276 13.01 11.80 14.22
C ALA A 276 12.24 13.13 14.28
N THR A 277 10.98 13.07 14.72
CA THR A 277 10.08 14.22 14.81
C THR A 277 9.37 14.29 16.16
N SER A 278 8.92 15.50 16.54
CA SER A 278 8.14 15.71 17.76
C SER A 278 6.72 15.11 17.69
N LEU A 279 6.23 14.78 16.50
CA LEU A 279 4.97 14.05 16.31
C LEU A 279 5.08 12.60 16.82
N GLU A 280 6.25 12.00 16.61
CA GLU A 280 6.50 10.63 17.04
C GLU A 280 6.82 10.55 18.54
N ARG A 281 7.63 11.48 19.03
CA ARG A 281 8.15 11.45 20.39
C ARG A 281 8.73 12.81 20.85
N SER A 282 8.58 13.12 22.12
CA SER A 282 9.05 14.38 22.68
C SER A 282 10.59 14.51 22.70
N ASP A 283 11.33 13.41 22.90
CA ASP A 283 12.79 13.34 22.93
C ASP A 283 13.41 13.08 21.54
N TYR A 284 12.72 13.49 20.46
CA TYR A 284 13.06 13.18 19.06
C TYR A 284 14.53 13.49 18.70
N ASN A 285 15.08 14.60 19.18
CA ASN A 285 16.43 15.02 18.85
C ASN A 285 17.50 14.13 19.51
N GLU A 286 17.29 13.75 20.77
CA GLU A 286 18.15 12.81 21.52
C GLU A 286 18.05 11.41 20.92
N TYR A 287 16.84 10.98 20.60
CA TYR A 287 16.58 9.69 19.96
C TYR A 287 17.31 9.55 18.61
N ALA A 288 17.23 10.57 17.75
CA ALA A 288 17.97 10.56 16.49
C ALA A 288 19.48 10.46 16.71
N GLY A 289 20.02 11.22 17.68
CA GLY A 289 21.43 11.11 18.04
C GLY A 289 21.83 9.74 18.56
N LYS A 290 21.01 9.15 19.44
CA LYS A 290 21.23 7.79 19.96
C LYS A 290 21.25 6.75 18.84
N LYS A 291 20.27 6.79 17.91
CA LYS A 291 20.19 5.86 16.77
C LYS A 291 21.40 5.98 15.85
N LEU A 292 21.86 7.20 15.60
CA LEU A 292 23.10 7.44 14.83
C LEU A 292 24.30 6.77 15.50
N MET A 293 24.51 7.02 16.79
CA MET A 293 25.63 6.44 17.53
C MET A 293 25.57 4.91 17.63
N GLU A 294 24.38 4.33 17.81
CA GLU A 294 24.17 2.88 17.80
C GLU A 294 24.56 2.26 16.45
N ALA A 295 24.33 2.96 15.34
CA ALA A 295 24.68 2.48 14.02
C ALA A 295 26.19 2.60 13.71
N ILE A 296 26.81 3.71 14.07
CA ILE A 296 28.24 3.97 13.85
C ILE A 296 29.10 2.94 14.59
N GLY A 297 28.67 2.47 15.77
CA GLY A 297 29.36 1.48 16.57
C GLY A 297 29.37 0.04 16.00
N VAL A 298 28.72 -0.20 14.85
CA VAL A 298 28.57 -1.54 14.25
C VAL A 298 29.17 -1.56 12.85
N SER A 299 29.85 -2.66 12.47
CA SER A 299 30.42 -2.78 11.14
C SER A 299 29.33 -2.75 10.05
N TYR A 300 29.64 -2.16 8.89
CA TYR A 300 28.73 -2.15 7.74
C TYR A 300 28.23 -3.56 7.36
N GLY A 301 29.14 -4.54 7.40
CA GLY A 301 28.80 -5.93 7.05
C GLY A 301 27.76 -6.53 7.98
N ASP A 302 27.89 -6.26 9.30
CA ASP A 302 26.94 -6.73 10.30
C ASP A 302 25.58 -6.03 10.18
N ILE A 303 25.56 -4.68 9.98
CA ILE A 303 24.32 -3.94 9.77
C ILE A 303 23.60 -4.46 8.52
N LYS A 304 24.32 -4.67 7.41
CA LYS A 304 23.74 -5.19 6.17
C LYS A 304 23.18 -6.60 6.36
N LYS A 305 23.94 -7.49 7.05
CA LYS A 305 23.49 -8.85 7.33
C LYS A 305 22.24 -8.87 8.21
N GLU A 306 22.20 -8.04 9.25
CA GLU A 306 21.05 -7.88 10.13
C GLU A 306 19.84 -7.37 9.34
N HIS A 307 20.01 -6.33 8.52
CA HIS A 307 18.99 -5.78 7.65
C HIS A 307 18.35 -6.85 6.76
N ILE A 308 19.15 -7.58 6.01
CA ILE A 308 18.66 -8.64 5.13
C ILE A 308 17.92 -9.71 5.93
N THR A 309 18.46 -10.14 7.06
CA THR A 309 17.87 -11.18 7.90
C THR A 309 16.50 -10.76 8.43
N GLU A 310 16.36 -9.54 8.95
CA GLU A 310 15.10 -9.03 9.48
C GLU A 310 14.06 -8.81 8.37
N TYR A 311 14.48 -8.25 7.25
CA TYR A 311 13.61 -8.03 6.11
C TYR A 311 13.06 -9.35 5.53
N GLN A 312 13.91 -10.34 5.36
CA GLN A 312 13.55 -11.65 4.80
C GLN A 312 12.58 -12.44 5.67
N LYS A 313 12.49 -12.17 6.97
CA LYS A 313 11.46 -12.76 7.84
C LYS A 313 10.04 -12.42 7.37
N LEU A 314 9.86 -11.29 6.70
CA LEU A 314 8.60 -10.86 6.12
C LEU A 314 8.51 -11.22 4.63
N PHE A 315 9.51 -10.87 3.86
CA PHE A 315 9.45 -11.00 2.41
C PHE A 315 9.32 -12.45 1.94
N LYS A 316 10.06 -13.39 2.55
CA LYS A 316 10.06 -14.81 2.16
C LYS A 316 8.84 -15.60 2.63
N ARG A 317 7.89 -14.99 3.35
CA ARG A 317 6.66 -15.67 3.76
C ARG A 317 5.73 -15.99 2.60
N ALA A 318 5.73 -15.17 1.56
CA ALA A 318 4.94 -15.42 0.37
C ALA A 318 5.70 -15.00 -0.88
N SER A 319 5.44 -15.71 -1.97
CA SER A 319 6.02 -15.41 -3.28
C SER A 319 5.07 -15.86 -4.40
N LEU A 320 5.22 -15.23 -5.54
CA LEU A 320 4.53 -15.57 -6.79
C LEU A 320 5.54 -15.65 -7.92
N PHE A 321 5.43 -16.70 -8.73
CA PHE A 321 6.08 -16.75 -10.02
C PHE A 321 5.12 -17.30 -11.08
N VAL A 322 4.87 -16.51 -12.11
CA VAL A 322 4.06 -16.87 -13.29
C VAL A 322 4.98 -17.15 -14.47
N GLY A 323 4.90 -18.34 -15.01
CA GLY A 323 5.76 -18.85 -16.07
C GLY A 323 6.57 -20.07 -15.65
N LYS A 324 7.39 -20.59 -16.54
CA LYS A 324 8.29 -21.70 -16.29
C LYS A 324 9.57 -21.21 -15.62
N ASP A 325 9.80 -21.66 -14.40
CA ASP A 325 10.98 -21.29 -13.62
C ASP A 325 12.20 -22.15 -13.99
N GLY A 326 12.97 -21.71 -14.97
CA GLY A 326 14.17 -22.33 -15.48
C GLY A 326 15.48 -21.66 -15.06
N ASP A 327 16.58 -22.03 -15.74
CA ASP A 327 17.88 -21.36 -15.60
C ASP A 327 17.84 -19.99 -16.27
N ALA A 328 18.10 -18.93 -15.52
CA ALA A 328 18.08 -17.56 -16.04
C ALA A 328 19.18 -17.27 -17.11
N ASN A 329 20.24 -18.08 -17.13
CA ASN A 329 21.33 -17.90 -18.11
C ASN A 329 21.04 -18.54 -19.48
N ASP A 330 20.00 -19.39 -19.55
CA ASP A 330 19.68 -20.18 -20.75
C ASP A 330 18.63 -19.49 -21.65
N SER A 331 18.27 -18.22 -21.37
CA SER A 331 17.20 -17.55 -22.14
C SER A 331 17.39 -16.05 -22.26
N ASP A 332 16.98 -15.49 -23.39
CA ASP A 332 16.86 -14.05 -23.67
C ASP A 332 15.52 -13.49 -23.14
N GLY A 333 15.11 -13.91 -21.95
CA GLY A 333 13.82 -13.56 -21.37
C GLY A 333 13.70 -12.07 -21.01
N PRO A 334 12.44 -11.59 -20.83
CA PRO A 334 12.16 -10.18 -20.53
C PRO A 334 12.78 -9.69 -19.21
N TRP A 335 13.07 -10.57 -18.26
CA TRP A 335 13.77 -10.24 -17.01
C TRP A 335 15.22 -9.74 -17.23
N ASN A 336 15.80 -9.96 -18.41
CA ASN A 336 17.13 -9.44 -18.79
C ASN A 336 17.09 -8.03 -19.40
N LEU A 337 15.91 -7.43 -19.51
CA LEU A 337 15.75 -6.05 -19.98
C LEU A 337 15.76 -5.07 -18.80
N PRO A 338 16.26 -3.83 -18.98
CA PRO A 338 16.02 -2.75 -18.05
C PRO A 338 14.52 -2.61 -17.78
N THR A 339 14.15 -2.32 -16.53
CA THR A 339 12.73 -2.34 -16.10
C THR A 339 11.87 -1.38 -16.91
N ASP A 340 12.35 -0.18 -17.19
CA ASP A 340 11.66 0.81 -18.02
C ASP A 340 11.46 0.34 -19.47
N GLU A 341 12.44 -0.35 -20.05
CA GLU A 341 12.30 -0.96 -21.38
C GLU A 341 11.30 -2.14 -21.35
N ARG A 342 11.36 -2.96 -20.30
CA ARG A 342 10.44 -4.06 -20.09
C ARG A 342 8.98 -3.58 -20.03
N ILE A 343 8.70 -2.50 -19.29
CA ILE A 343 7.37 -1.87 -19.22
C ILE A 343 6.93 -1.37 -20.61
N ARG A 344 7.80 -0.69 -21.34
CA ARG A 344 7.47 -0.21 -22.70
C ARG A 344 7.12 -1.36 -23.65
N ARG A 345 7.90 -2.46 -23.60
CA ARG A 345 7.62 -3.64 -24.43
C ARG A 345 6.36 -4.38 -24.04
N PHE A 346 5.98 -4.36 -22.77
CA PHE A 346 4.77 -5.00 -22.26
C PHE A 346 3.48 -4.47 -22.88
N VAL A 347 3.48 -3.26 -23.41
CA VAL A 347 2.32 -2.70 -24.11
C VAL A 347 1.92 -3.56 -25.32
N GLN A 348 2.90 -4.08 -26.05
CA GLN A 348 2.70 -4.85 -27.29
C GLN A 348 2.95 -6.35 -27.10
N ASN A 349 3.86 -6.73 -26.22
CA ASN A 349 4.27 -8.12 -26.01
C ASN A 349 3.71 -8.63 -24.69
N ASP A 350 3.42 -9.91 -24.59
CA ASP A 350 3.03 -10.54 -23.35
C ASP A 350 4.27 -10.89 -22.50
N ASP A 351 4.18 -10.62 -21.21
CA ASP A 351 5.20 -10.94 -20.22
C ASP A 351 4.54 -11.32 -18.89
N PRO A 352 4.09 -12.57 -18.75
CA PRO A 352 3.45 -13.04 -17.52
C PRO A 352 4.32 -12.89 -16.29
N SER A 353 5.66 -12.99 -16.43
CA SER A 353 6.59 -12.87 -15.31
C SER A 353 6.65 -11.43 -14.73
N LEU A 354 6.19 -10.42 -15.47
CA LEU A 354 6.03 -9.06 -14.96
C LEU A 354 4.95 -8.97 -13.87
N ALA A 355 3.91 -9.81 -13.94
CA ALA A 355 2.92 -9.91 -12.87
C ALA A 355 3.54 -10.42 -11.56
N SER A 356 4.50 -11.35 -11.66
CA SER A 356 5.27 -11.83 -10.50
C SER A 356 6.12 -10.72 -9.89
N LEU A 357 6.86 -9.99 -10.73
CA LEU A 357 7.65 -8.84 -10.28
C LEU A 357 6.77 -7.79 -9.60
N TYR A 358 5.64 -7.45 -10.22
CA TYR A 358 4.70 -6.46 -9.69
C TYR A 358 4.10 -6.87 -8.33
N TYR A 359 3.69 -8.14 -8.20
CA TYR A 359 3.18 -8.69 -6.93
C TYR A 359 4.25 -8.65 -5.82
N ASN A 360 5.46 -9.14 -6.11
CA ASN A 360 6.55 -9.16 -5.15
C ASN A 360 7.01 -7.74 -4.80
N TYR A 361 6.98 -6.82 -5.76
CA TYR A 361 7.24 -5.40 -5.55
C TYR A 361 6.18 -4.73 -4.65
N GLY A 362 4.89 -5.03 -4.84
CA GLY A 362 3.82 -4.53 -3.96
C GLY A 362 4.00 -4.98 -2.50
N ARG A 363 4.43 -6.23 -2.27
CA ARG A 363 4.79 -6.71 -0.93
C ARG A 363 6.04 -6.00 -0.39
N TYR A 364 7.06 -5.79 -1.22
CA TYR A 364 8.23 -5.01 -0.87
C TYR A 364 7.86 -3.60 -0.43
N LEU A 365 7.02 -2.90 -1.19
CA LEU A 365 6.55 -1.55 -0.87
C LEU A 365 5.82 -1.48 0.46
N LEU A 366 4.95 -2.46 0.78
CA LEU A 366 4.29 -2.56 2.08
C LEU A 366 5.30 -2.72 3.22
N ILE A 367 6.22 -3.68 3.10
CA ILE A 367 7.25 -3.93 4.11
C ILE A 367 8.11 -2.68 4.33
N SER A 368 8.40 -1.94 3.27
CA SER A 368 9.28 -0.77 3.31
C SER A 368 8.59 0.51 3.78
N SER A 369 7.24 0.61 3.69
CA SER A 369 6.50 1.85 3.96
C SER A 369 5.83 1.91 5.32
N THR A 370 5.64 0.79 6.01
CA THR A 370 4.98 0.75 7.32
C THR A 370 5.51 -0.35 8.23
N ARG A 371 5.23 -0.24 9.52
CA ARG A 371 5.56 -1.24 10.54
C ARG A 371 4.71 -1.04 11.79
N PRO A 372 4.49 -2.08 12.62
CA PRO A 372 3.83 -1.94 13.91
C PRO A 372 4.45 -0.82 14.76
N GLY A 373 3.60 0.01 15.37
CA GLY A 373 4.01 1.15 16.18
C GLY A 373 4.38 2.42 15.39
N SER A 374 4.19 2.41 14.06
CA SER A 374 4.34 3.57 13.18
C SER A 374 2.99 3.94 12.56
N LEU A 375 2.97 4.89 11.63
CA LEU A 375 1.79 5.27 10.87
C LEU A 375 1.53 4.30 9.71
N PRO A 376 0.27 4.14 9.27
CA PRO A 376 -0.02 3.44 8.03
C PRO A 376 0.53 4.21 6.81
N PRO A 377 0.73 3.55 5.65
CA PRO A 377 1.11 4.25 4.44
C PRO A 377 -0.03 5.18 3.98
N ASN A 378 0.34 6.43 3.70
CA ASN A 378 -0.58 7.45 3.20
C ASN A 378 -0.71 7.41 1.66
N LEU A 379 -1.29 8.45 1.02
CA LEU A 379 -1.41 8.52 -0.45
C LEU A 379 -0.07 8.40 -1.18
N GLN A 380 1.02 8.86 -0.55
CA GLN A 380 2.39 8.75 -1.06
C GLN A 380 3.09 7.45 -0.60
N GLY A 381 2.41 6.59 0.14
CA GLY A 381 3.06 5.49 0.86
C GLY A 381 3.98 6.00 1.96
N LEU A 382 5.27 6.02 1.70
CA LEU A 382 6.31 6.62 2.53
C LEU A 382 7.08 7.70 1.76
N TRP A 383 7.04 7.68 0.44
CA TRP A 383 7.94 8.42 -0.43
C TRP A 383 7.29 9.67 -1.02
N ALA A 384 7.86 10.83 -0.71
CA ALA A 384 7.47 12.13 -1.24
C ALA A 384 8.73 12.94 -1.53
N ASN A 385 8.68 13.79 -2.53
CA ASN A 385 9.76 14.69 -2.94
C ASN A 385 9.42 16.17 -2.80
N GLU A 386 8.26 16.48 -2.21
CA GLU A 386 7.72 17.84 -2.09
C GLU A 386 7.31 18.15 -0.65
N CYS A 387 7.24 19.47 -0.34
CA CYS A 387 6.68 19.98 0.91
C CYS A 387 5.17 20.19 0.85
N GLY A 388 4.59 20.22 -0.34
CA GLY A 388 3.15 20.30 -0.61
C GLY A 388 2.72 19.09 -1.46
N THR A 389 2.53 17.93 -0.83
CA THR A 389 2.17 16.70 -1.55
C THR A 389 0.75 16.77 -2.13
N PRO A 390 0.50 16.14 -3.29
CA PRO A 390 -0.84 16.06 -3.87
C PRO A 390 -1.86 15.53 -2.87
N TRP A 391 -3.03 16.20 -2.80
CA TRP A 391 -4.10 15.89 -1.83
C TRP A 391 -3.61 15.79 -0.39
N ASN A 392 -2.66 16.66 0.00
CA ASN A 392 -2.00 16.68 1.31
C ASN A 392 -1.25 15.38 1.68
N GLY A 393 -1.16 14.40 0.80
CA GLY A 393 -0.63 13.08 1.11
C GLY A 393 -1.36 12.43 2.29
N ASP A 394 -2.65 12.72 2.48
CA ASP A 394 -3.43 12.29 3.65
C ASP A 394 -4.01 10.87 3.50
N TYR A 395 -4.95 10.51 4.37
CA TYR A 395 -5.67 9.24 4.35
C TYR A 395 -7.08 9.46 3.83
N HIS A 396 -7.30 9.34 2.52
CA HIS A 396 -8.63 9.32 1.94
C HIS A 396 -9.34 8.01 2.30
N LEU A 397 -10.57 8.14 2.86
CA LEU A 397 -11.36 7.04 3.40
C LEU A 397 -12.45 6.55 2.46
N ASN A 398 -12.48 7.07 1.24
CA ASN A 398 -13.46 6.66 0.22
C ASN A 398 -12.93 5.59 -0.73
N ILE A 399 -11.63 5.23 -0.66
CA ILE A 399 -10.99 4.11 -1.38
C ILE A 399 -9.50 3.95 -1.05
N ASN A 400 -8.72 5.05 -0.94
CA ASN A 400 -7.26 5.00 -1.09
C ASN A 400 -6.56 4.28 0.06
N VAL A 401 -6.79 4.69 1.32
CA VAL A 401 -6.14 4.02 2.47
C VAL A 401 -6.58 2.56 2.60
N GLN A 402 -7.82 2.27 2.22
CA GLN A 402 -8.33 0.89 2.21
C GLN A 402 -7.58 0.06 1.17
N MET A 403 -7.44 0.57 -0.05
CA MET A 403 -6.72 -0.09 -1.14
C MET A 403 -5.26 -0.34 -0.78
N ASN A 404 -4.62 0.59 -0.04
CA ASN A 404 -3.26 0.40 0.47
C ASN A 404 -3.12 -0.86 1.33
N HIS A 405 -4.20 -1.31 1.97
CA HIS A 405 -4.18 -2.45 2.91
C HIS A 405 -4.80 -3.74 2.35
N TRP A 406 -5.41 -3.73 1.15
CA TRP A 406 -6.02 -4.94 0.59
C TRP A 406 -5.06 -6.13 0.46
N PRO A 407 -3.78 -5.98 0.05
CA PRO A 407 -2.89 -7.14 -0.08
C PRO A 407 -2.25 -7.60 1.23
N VAL A 408 -2.43 -6.88 2.35
CA VAL A 408 -1.71 -7.12 3.60
C VAL A 408 -1.96 -8.53 4.14
N GLU A 409 -3.22 -8.90 4.31
CA GLU A 409 -3.56 -10.19 4.92
C GLU A 409 -3.22 -11.36 4.01
N GLN A 410 -3.71 -11.32 2.77
CA GLN A 410 -3.47 -12.39 1.80
C GLN A 410 -1.98 -12.51 1.42
N GLY A 411 -1.25 -11.40 1.43
CA GLY A 411 0.20 -11.35 1.22
C GLY A 411 1.04 -11.84 2.40
N ASN A 412 0.43 -12.39 3.47
CA ASN A 412 1.09 -12.92 4.67
C ASN A 412 1.93 -11.86 5.43
N LEU A 413 1.33 -10.67 5.60
CA LEU A 413 1.94 -9.50 6.25
C LEU A 413 1.01 -8.90 7.32
N SER A 414 0.23 -9.74 8.00
CA SER A 414 -0.85 -9.34 8.94
C SER A 414 -0.41 -8.30 9.98
N GLU A 415 0.84 -8.33 10.46
CA GLU A 415 1.36 -7.34 11.40
C GLU A 415 1.41 -5.92 10.82
N LEU A 416 1.48 -5.76 9.49
CA LEU A 416 1.48 -4.46 8.82
C LEU A 416 0.07 -3.82 8.76
N HIS A 417 -0.96 -4.55 9.17
CA HIS A 417 -2.30 -3.99 9.36
C HIS A 417 -2.43 -3.20 10.68
N GLN A 418 -1.58 -3.47 11.67
CA GLN A 418 -1.66 -2.85 12.99
C GLN A 418 -1.59 -1.31 12.97
N PRO A 419 -0.80 -0.63 12.12
CA PRO A 419 -0.84 0.82 12.01
C PRO A 419 -2.22 1.37 11.61
N LEU A 420 -2.93 0.72 10.68
CA LEU A 420 -4.30 1.12 10.32
C LEU A 420 -5.29 0.88 11.46
N VAL A 421 -5.14 -0.22 12.19
CA VAL A 421 -5.93 -0.50 13.40
C VAL A 421 -5.73 0.60 14.44
N ALA A 422 -4.49 1.02 14.66
CA ALA A 422 -4.15 2.09 15.60
C ALA A 422 -4.72 3.44 15.15
N LEU A 423 -4.59 3.80 13.86
CA LEU A 423 -5.20 4.99 13.29
C LEU A 423 -6.72 4.97 13.51
N THR A 424 -7.40 3.88 13.13
CA THR A 424 -8.87 3.77 13.26
C THR A 424 -9.33 3.95 14.70
N ARG A 425 -8.63 3.34 15.66
CA ARG A 425 -8.93 3.49 17.08
C ARG A 425 -8.68 4.92 17.59
N GLY A 426 -7.69 5.59 17.05
CA GLY A 426 -7.39 7.00 17.34
C GLY A 426 -8.50 7.96 16.92
N LEU A 427 -9.26 7.61 15.87
CA LEU A 427 -10.35 8.44 15.36
C LEU A 427 -11.62 8.42 16.25
N VAL A 428 -11.78 7.45 17.16
CA VAL A 428 -13.04 7.25 17.91
C VAL A 428 -13.44 8.49 18.68
N GLN A 429 -12.55 9.07 19.47
CA GLN A 429 -12.87 10.25 20.30
C GLN A 429 -13.25 11.47 19.46
N SER A 430 -12.49 11.76 18.42
CA SER A 430 -12.80 12.85 17.50
C SER A 430 -14.09 12.59 16.73
N GLY A 431 -14.30 11.33 16.31
CA GLY A 431 -15.50 10.90 15.60
C GLY A 431 -16.78 10.96 16.45
N GLU A 432 -16.73 10.70 17.76
CA GLU A 432 -17.85 10.90 18.70
C GLU A 432 -18.22 12.38 18.81
N ALA A 433 -17.24 13.24 18.90
CA ALA A 433 -17.44 14.68 18.94
C ALA A 433 -18.03 15.20 17.62
N THR A 434 -17.54 14.71 16.48
CA THR A 434 -18.08 15.00 15.14
C THR A 434 -19.53 14.50 15.00
N ALA A 435 -19.84 13.30 15.46
CA ALA A 435 -21.20 12.77 15.41
C ALA A 435 -22.18 13.71 16.11
N LYS A 436 -21.86 14.19 17.30
CA LYS A 436 -22.72 15.13 18.06
C LYS A 436 -22.81 16.51 17.40
N ALA A 437 -21.71 17.03 16.87
CA ALA A 437 -21.67 18.36 16.28
C ALA A 437 -22.44 18.44 14.97
N PHE A 438 -22.38 17.41 14.15
CA PHE A 438 -23.03 17.42 12.84
C PHE A 438 -24.41 16.73 12.83
N TYR A 439 -24.59 15.68 13.61
CA TYR A 439 -25.84 14.89 13.59
C TYR A 439 -26.72 15.10 14.82
N GLY A 440 -26.30 15.94 15.73
CA GLY A 440 -27.08 16.33 16.91
C GLY A 440 -26.77 15.54 18.17
N PRO A 441 -27.29 16.02 19.33
CA PRO A 441 -26.94 15.45 20.64
C PRO A 441 -27.44 14.01 20.85
N HIS A 442 -28.37 13.54 20.03
CA HIS A 442 -28.88 12.17 20.06
C HIS A 442 -27.96 11.17 19.35
N ALA A 443 -27.03 11.65 18.52
CA ALA A 443 -26.08 10.81 17.83
C ALA A 443 -25.16 10.09 18.83
N ARG A 444 -25.09 8.78 18.71
CA ARG A 444 -24.25 7.91 19.54
C ARG A 444 -23.11 7.35 18.70
N GLY A 445 -22.08 6.82 19.37
CA GLY A 445 -20.92 6.26 18.69
C GLY A 445 -20.12 7.30 17.94
N TRP A 446 -19.42 6.89 16.89
CA TRP A 446 -18.46 7.72 16.18
C TRP A 446 -18.59 7.62 14.66
N VAL A 447 -18.19 8.69 13.97
CA VAL A 447 -18.18 8.80 12.51
C VAL A 447 -16.83 9.35 12.03
N ALA A 448 -16.38 8.88 10.87
CA ALA A 448 -15.36 9.54 10.06
C ALA A 448 -15.88 9.62 8.62
N HIS A 449 -15.69 10.80 8.02
CA HIS A 449 -16.17 11.08 6.67
C HIS A 449 -15.14 10.65 5.62
N MET A 450 -14.93 11.47 4.58
CA MET A 450 -14.18 11.08 3.39
C MET A 450 -12.66 11.01 3.60
N MET A 451 -12.10 11.74 4.55
CA MET A 451 -10.66 11.78 4.78
C MET A 451 -10.30 11.92 6.25
N THR A 452 -9.06 11.57 6.56
CA THR A 452 -8.44 11.81 7.86
C THR A 452 -6.94 12.09 7.72
N ASN A 453 -6.29 12.40 8.83
CA ASN A 453 -4.85 12.64 8.93
C ASN A 453 -4.33 12.27 10.32
N VAL A 454 -3.07 12.58 10.61
CA VAL A 454 -2.44 12.31 11.90
C VAL A 454 -3.01 13.15 13.06
N TRP A 455 -3.82 14.16 12.75
CA TRP A 455 -4.52 15.02 13.72
C TRP A 455 -5.95 14.55 14.00
N ASN A 456 -6.29 13.33 13.57
CA ASN A 456 -7.60 12.69 13.78
C ASN A 456 -8.79 13.50 13.22
N PHE A 457 -8.64 14.08 12.03
CA PHE A 457 -9.75 14.74 11.34
C PHE A 457 -10.85 13.74 11.01
N THR A 458 -12.12 14.07 11.31
CA THR A 458 -13.26 13.18 11.12
C THR A 458 -14.51 13.88 10.55
N ALA A 459 -14.48 15.22 10.44
CA ALA A 459 -15.61 16.02 9.94
C ALA A 459 -15.89 15.77 8.44
N PRO A 460 -17.04 16.20 7.89
CA PRO A 460 -17.28 16.23 6.46
C PRO A 460 -16.17 16.99 5.71
N GLY A 461 -16.03 16.76 4.40
CA GLY A 461 -15.14 17.57 3.57
C GLY A 461 -15.68 18.98 3.37
N GLU A 462 -14.82 19.90 2.91
CA GLU A 462 -15.18 21.33 2.71
C GLU A 462 -16.21 21.54 1.62
N HIS A 463 -16.37 20.57 0.72
CA HIS A 463 -17.36 20.64 -0.34
C HIS A 463 -18.22 19.36 -0.35
N PRO A 464 -19.55 19.48 -0.28
CA PRO A 464 -20.45 18.32 -0.17
C PRO A 464 -20.35 17.34 -1.31
N SER A 465 -19.98 17.77 -2.52
CA SER A 465 -19.90 16.89 -3.69
C SER A 465 -18.93 15.73 -3.55
N TRP A 466 -17.87 15.91 -2.75
CA TRP A 466 -16.91 14.86 -2.46
C TRP A 466 -16.80 14.53 -0.96
N GLY A 467 -17.22 15.45 -0.10
CA GLY A 467 -17.03 15.36 1.35
C GLY A 467 -18.25 14.92 2.16
N ALA A 468 -19.42 14.70 1.51
CA ALA A 468 -20.66 14.38 2.22
C ALA A 468 -20.76 12.92 2.69
N THR A 469 -20.02 11.99 2.09
CA THR A 469 -20.04 10.59 2.51
C THR A 469 -19.62 10.44 3.97
N ASN A 470 -20.38 9.67 4.75
CA ASN A 470 -20.19 9.48 6.18
C ASN A 470 -19.78 8.05 6.57
N THR A 471 -19.45 7.22 5.60
CA THR A 471 -19.14 5.80 5.78
C THR A 471 -17.65 5.47 5.83
N GLY A 472 -16.76 6.48 5.84
CA GLY A 472 -15.31 6.24 5.94
C GLY A 472 -14.92 5.45 7.19
N GLY A 473 -15.52 5.77 8.35
CA GLY A 473 -15.32 5.01 9.59
C GLY A 473 -15.83 3.56 9.50
N ALA A 474 -16.96 3.33 8.84
CA ALA A 474 -17.50 1.99 8.60
C ALA A 474 -16.56 1.14 7.74
N TRP A 475 -15.98 1.72 6.68
CA TRP A 475 -15.04 1.02 5.83
C TRP A 475 -13.71 0.70 6.54
N LEU A 476 -13.24 1.58 7.40
CA LEU A 476 -12.10 1.26 8.28
C LEU A 476 -12.42 0.08 9.21
N CYS A 477 -13.64 0.01 9.76
CA CYS A 477 -14.09 -1.13 10.58
C CYS A 477 -14.10 -2.46 9.80
N ALA A 478 -14.40 -2.46 8.51
CA ALA A 478 -14.29 -3.65 7.66
C ALA A 478 -12.85 -4.21 7.64
N HIS A 479 -11.82 -3.33 7.63
CA HIS A 479 -10.41 -3.76 7.74
C HIS A 479 -10.07 -4.38 9.09
N LEU A 480 -10.63 -3.85 10.18
CA LEU A 480 -10.43 -4.44 11.50
C LEU A 480 -11.03 -5.85 11.56
N TRP A 481 -12.20 -6.03 10.98
CA TRP A 481 -12.86 -7.33 10.89
C TRP A 481 -12.10 -8.30 9.98
N GLU A 482 -11.62 -7.84 8.84
CA GLU A 482 -10.81 -8.62 7.90
C GLU A 482 -9.56 -9.21 8.56
N HIS A 483 -8.84 -8.41 9.34
CA HIS A 483 -7.69 -8.90 10.11
C HIS A 483 -8.11 -10.02 11.08
N TYR A 484 -9.28 -9.92 11.72
CA TYR A 484 -9.82 -11.00 12.53
C TYR A 484 -10.11 -12.25 11.69
N LEU A 485 -10.72 -12.12 10.53
CA LEU A 485 -11.04 -13.26 9.66
C LEU A 485 -9.80 -14.05 9.24
N PHE A 486 -8.67 -13.37 9.01
CA PHE A 486 -7.41 -14.02 8.63
C PHE A 486 -6.63 -14.56 9.82
N THR A 487 -6.72 -13.94 10.99
CA THR A 487 -5.91 -14.34 12.17
C THR A 487 -6.64 -15.26 13.14
N GLN A 488 -7.99 -15.22 13.15
CA GLN A 488 -8.84 -15.92 14.11
C GLN A 488 -8.44 -15.64 15.56
N ASN A 489 -7.91 -14.43 15.81
CA ASN A 489 -7.44 -14.01 17.14
C ASN A 489 -8.59 -13.41 17.95
N ARG A 490 -9.14 -14.19 18.88
CA ARG A 490 -10.25 -13.76 19.75
C ARG A 490 -9.89 -12.63 20.71
N GLN A 491 -8.64 -12.56 21.16
CA GLN A 491 -8.21 -11.46 22.02
C GLN A 491 -8.22 -10.14 21.22
N TYR A 492 -7.71 -10.14 20.01
CA TYR A 492 -7.80 -9.02 19.08
C TYR A 492 -9.26 -8.62 18.81
N LEU A 493 -10.14 -9.60 18.54
CA LEU A 493 -11.56 -9.32 18.34
C LEU A 493 -12.19 -8.60 19.54
N LYS A 494 -11.86 -9.00 20.77
CA LYS A 494 -12.30 -8.33 21.98
C LYS A 494 -11.80 -6.87 22.07
N GLU A 495 -10.57 -6.63 21.62
CA GLU A 495 -9.94 -5.30 21.63
C GLU A 495 -10.56 -4.32 20.64
N ILE A 496 -10.94 -4.80 19.44
CA ILE A 496 -11.54 -3.96 18.40
C ILE A 496 -13.06 -3.83 18.52
N TYR A 497 -13.71 -4.72 19.25
CA TYR A 497 -15.18 -4.76 19.35
C TYR A 497 -15.82 -3.42 19.75
N PRO A 498 -15.31 -2.65 20.75
CA PRO A 498 -15.84 -1.34 21.07
C PRO A 498 -15.82 -0.34 19.91
N THR A 499 -14.76 -0.39 19.07
CA THR A 499 -14.63 0.46 17.89
C THR A 499 -15.67 0.10 16.83
N LEU A 500 -15.86 -1.19 16.55
CA LEU A 500 -16.88 -1.68 15.63
C LEU A 500 -18.29 -1.33 16.12
N LYS A 501 -18.57 -1.58 17.40
CA LYS A 501 -19.85 -1.27 18.05
C LYS A 501 -20.17 0.23 17.96
N GLY A 502 -19.21 1.09 18.30
CA GLY A 502 -19.39 2.54 18.24
C GLY A 502 -19.72 3.05 16.84
N ALA A 503 -19.07 2.53 15.80
CA ALA A 503 -19.43 2.86 14.43
C ALA A 503 -20.87 2.40 14.07
N ALA A 504 -21.27 1.21 14.51
CA ALA A 504 -22.64 0.72 14.30
C ALA A 504 -23.69 1.53 15.08
N GLU A 505 -23.38 1.98 16.31
CA GLU A 505 -24.25 2.85 17.11
C GLU A 505 -24.51 4.20 16.43
N PHE A 506 -23.49 4.74 15.72
CA PHE A 506 -23.66 5.98 14.96
C PHE A 506 -24.78 5.82 13.91
N PHE A 507 -24.70 4.86 13.04
CA PHE A 507 -25.72 4.66 12.00
C PHE A 507 -27.08 4.29 12.59
N LEU A 508 -27.11 3.45 13.62
CA LEU A 508 -28.38 3.07 14.29
C LEU A 508 -29.10 4.29 14.89
N SER A 509 -28.36 5.32 15.32
CA SER A 509 -28.94 6.52 15.94
C SER A 509 -29.19 7.68 14.98
N THR A 510 -28.64 7.63 13.76
CA THR A 510 -28.67 8.78 12.81
C THR A 510 -29.36 8.49 11.49
N MET A 511 -29.52 7.22 11.12
CA MET A 511 -30.31 6.88 9.93
C MET A 511 -31.76 7.28 10.09
N VAL A 512 -32.39 7.64 8.97
CA VAL A 512 -33.77 8.07 8.89
C VAL A 512 -34.57 7.19 7.96
N LYS A 513 -35.90 7.14 8.14
CA LYS A 513 -36.80 6.48 7.20
C LYS A 513 -37.10 7.41 6.04
N GLU A 514 -36.72 6.99 4.82
CA GLU A 514 -37.10 7.73 3.63
C GLU A 514 -38.62 7.55 3.35
N PRO A 515 -39.27 8.57 2.77
CA PRO A 515 -40.73 8.62 2.77
C PRO A 515 -41.41 7.73 1.71
N VAL A 516 -40.70 7.23 0.69
CA VAL A 516 -41.28 6.52 -0.45
C VAL A 516 -41.46 5.03 -0.12
N HIS A 517 -40.39 4.36 0.33
CA HIS A 517 -40.39 2.92 0.62
C HIS A 517 -40.36 2.61 2.13
N GLY A 518 -40.04 3.62 2.96
CA GLY A 518 -39.90 3.44 4.40
C GLY A 518 -38.60 2.76 4.82
N TRP A 519 -37.59 2.72 3.93
CA TRP A 519 -36.27 2.16 4.22
C TRP A 519 -35.47 3.06 5.16
N LEU A 520 -34.59 2.45 5.96
CA LEU A 520 -33.58 3.16 6.77
C LEU A 520 -32.40 3.54 5.87
N VAL A 521 -32.11 4.84 5.79
CA VAL A 521 -31.06 5.39 4.93
C VAL A 521 -30.21 6.43 5.66
N THR A 522 -28.98 6.63 5.22
CA THR A 522 -28.17 7.80 5.56
C THR A 522 -28.74 9.04 4.85
N ALA A 523 -28.81 10.16 5.53
CA ALA A 523 -29.23 11.43 4.95
C ALA A 523 -28.72 12.61 5.78
N PRO A 524 -27.86 13.51 5.22
CA PRO A 524 -27.30 13.47 3.87
C PRO A 524 -26.10 12.51 3.73
N SER A 525 -25.81 12.12 2.49
CA SER A 525 -24.58 11.46 2.08
C SER A 525 -24.29 11.71 0.59
N SER A 526 -23.28 11.03 0.03
CA SER A 526 -22.98 11.01 -1.41
C SER A 526 -22.38 9.67 -1.82
N SER A 527 -22.57 9.26 -3.08
CA SER A 527 -21.77 8.18 -3.66
C SER A 527 -20.43 8.77 -4.13
N PRO A 528 -19.32 8.46 -3.49
CA PRO A 528 -18.03 9.00 -3.90
C PRO A 528 -17.64 8.56 -5.32
N GLU A 529 -17.23 9.45 -6.21
CA GLU A 529 -17.37 10.91 -6.17
C GLU A 529 -18.24 11.34 -7.36
N ASN A 530 -19.21 10.46 -7.75
CA ASN A 530 -20.04 10.69 -8.92
C ASN A 530 -21.20 11.66 -8.61
N SER A 531 -21.77 12.21 -9.66
CA SER A 531 -22.92 13.11 -9.61
C SER A 531 -24.02 12.68 -10.59
N PHE A 532 -25.21 13.20 -10.38
CA PHE A 532 -26.40 12.81 -11.13
C PHE A 532 -27.31 14.01 -11.38
N PHE A 533 -28.30 13.84 -12.24
CA PHE A 533 -29.34 14.82 -12.51
C PHE A 533 -30.66 14.38 -11.87
N VAL A 534 -31.36 15.31 -11.23
CA VAL A 534 -32.70 15.06 -10.66
C VAL A 534 -33.76 15.49 -11.66
N GLY A 535 -34.56 14.54 -12.14
CA GLY A 535 -35.58 14.80 -13.13
C GLY A 535 -35.03 15.47 -14.39
N ASN A 536 -35.59 16.62 -14.76
CA ASN A 536 -35.18 17.39 -15.93
C ASN A 536 -34.27 18.59 -15.58
N ASP A 537 -33.88 18.78 -14.32
CA ASP A 537 -32.94 19.83 -13.94
C ASP A 537 -31.56 19.54 -14.56
N PRO A 538 -30.96 20.44 -15.32
CA PRO A 538 -29.64 20.27 -15.92
C PRO A 538 -28.49 20.47 -14.92
N THR A 539 -28.75 20.83 -13.66
CA THR A 539 -27.74 21.05 -12.63
C THR A 539 -27.29 19.72 -12.05
N PRO A 540 -26.00 19.37 -12.14
CA PRO A 540 -25.49 18.15 -11.49
C PRO A 540 -25.50 18.31 -9.98
N VAL A 541 -25.86 17.24 -9.27
CA VAL A 541 -25.84 17.14 -7.80
C VAL A 541 -25.14 15.86 -7.39
N SER A 542 -24.50 15.89 -6.20
CA SER A 542 -23.84 14.71 -5.61
C SER A 542 -24.49 14.29 -4.30
N VAL A 543 -25.10 15.25 -3.61
CA VAL A 543 -25.73 14.98 -2.30
C VAL A 543 -27.04 14.23 -2.49
N CYS A 544 -27.16 13.14 -1.76
CA CYS A 544 -28.32 12.24 -1.80
C CYS A 544 -28.64 11.67 -0.42
N MET A 545 -29.65 10.83 -0.37
CA MET A 545 -29.92 9.93 0.74
C MET A 545 -29.70 8.48 0.29
N GLY A 546 -29.16 7.64 1.16
CA GLY A 546 -28.99 6.20 0.96
C GLY A 546 -28.29 5.78 -0.32
N PRO A 547 -27.12 6.34 -0.67
CA PRO A 547 -26.37 5.79 -1.81
C PRO A 547 -26.03 4.31 -1.53
N VAL A 548 -25.93 3.53 -2.60
CA VAL A 548 -25.78 2.06 -2.49
C VAL A 548 -24.54 1.67 -1.73
N MET A 549 -23.42 2.38 -1.91
CA MET A 549 -22.20 2.15 -1.13
C MET A 549 -22.43 2.25 0.39
N ASP A 550 -23.21 3.22 0.85
CA ASP A 550 -23.53 3.36 2.28
C ASP A 550 -24.32 2.15 2.77
N THR A 551 -25.32 1.73 2.01
CA THR A 551 -26.13 0.55 2.33
C THR A 551 -25.26 -0.71 2.44
N GLU A 552 -24.35 -0.91 1.50
CA GLU A 552 -23.45 -2.06 1.50
C GLU A 552 -22.48 -2.05 2.68
N LEU A 553 -21.88 -0.89 3.00
CA LEU A 553 -20.99 -0.73 4.15
C LEU A 553 -21.69 -0.90 5.49
N ILE A 554 -22.90 -0.35 5.66
CA ILE A 554 -23.68 -0.49 6.89
C ILE A 554 -24.16 -1.93 7.05
N HIS A 555 -24.58 -2.57 5.97
CA HIS A 555 -24.94 -3.99 5.98
C HIS A 555 -23.79 -4.85 6.47
N GLU A 556 -22.58 -4.64 5.95
CA GLU A 556 -21.38 -5.37 6.37
C GLU A 556 -21.01 -5.05 7.82
N LEU A 557 -20.98 -3.78 8.22
CA LEU A 557 -20.67 -3.36 9.58
C LEU A 557 -21.62 -4.02 10.60
N TYR A 558 -22.91 -3.98 10.34
CA TYR A 558 -23.90 -4.59 11.22
C TYR A 558 -23.75 -6.10 11.31
N GLY A 559 -23.55 -6.78 10.17
CA GLY A 559 -23.27 -8.21 10.12
C GLY A 559 -22.04 -8.60 10.94
N ASN A 560 -20.96 -7.83 10.78
CA ASN A 560 -19.70 -8.03 11.49
C ASN A 560 -19.86 -7.81 13.01
N VAL A 561 -20.60 -6.80 13.44
CA VAL A 561 -20.86 -6.54 14.87
C VAL A 561 -21.75 -7.62 15.49
N ILE A 562 -22.78 -8.06 14.79
CA ILE A 562 -23.65 -9.16 15.23
C ILE A 562 -22.84 -10.44 15.42
N GLU A 563 -21.99 -10.78 14.46
CA GLU A 563 -21.15 -11.98 14.55
C GLU A 563 -20.08 -11.85 15.64
N ALA A 564 -19.46 -10.67 15.79
CA ALA A 564 -18.52 -10.38 16.87
C ALA A 564 -19.18 -10.54 18.25
N ALA A 565 -20.37 -9.98 18.43
CA ALA A 565 -21.15 -10.10 19.67
C ALA A 565 -21.48 -11.58 20.00
N ARG A 566 -21.87 -12.35 18.98
CA ARG A 566 -22.13 -13.79 19.09
C ARG A 566 -20.87 -14.57 19.52
N LEU A 567 -19.74 -14.30 18.87
CA LEU A 567 -18.47 -14.94 19.17
C LEU A 567 -17.95 -14.59 20.56
N LEU A 568 -18.10 -13.34 20.98
CA LEU A 568 -17.66 -12.84 22.28
C LEU A 568 -18.69 -13.14 23.39
N LYS A 569 -19.90 -13.57 23.02
CA LYS A 569 -21.03 -13.83 23.93
C LYS A 569 -21.42 -12.57 24.75
N THR A 570 -21.50 -11.43 24.07
CA THR A 570 -21.84 -10.13 24.68
C THR A 570 -22.92 -9.41 23.87
N ASP A 571 -23.52 -8.37 24.46
CA ASP A 571 -24.39 -7.37 23.79
C ASP A 571 -25.53 -7.94 22.91
N LYS A 572 -26.15 -9.06 23.36
CA LYS A 572 -27.23 -9.71 22.61
C LYS A 572 -28.34 -8.75 22.20
N THR A 573 -28.82 -7.90 23.11
CA THR A 573 -29.89 -6.92 22.82
C THR A 573 -29.48 -5.93 21.73
N PHE A 574 -28.22 -5.49 21.72
CA PHE A 574 -27.70 -4.62 20.66
C PHE A 574 -27.64 -5.35 19.33
N ALA A 575 -27.15 -6.59 19.31
CA ALA A 575 -27.14 -7.43 18.12
C ALA A 575 -28.56 -7.67 17.56
N ASP A 576 -29.54 -7.87 18.41
CA ASP A 576 -30.98 -8.00 18.04
C ASP A 576 -31.47 -6.69 17.38
N SER A 577 -31.08 -5.51 17.91
CA SER A 577 -31.42 -4.19 17.34
C SER A 577 -30.80 -4.00 15.96
N LEU A 578 -29.53 -4.39 15.79
CA LEU A 578 -28.87 -4.34 14.49
C LEU A 578 -29.53 -5.29 13.47
N THR A 579 -29.94 -6.48 13.91
CA THR A 579 -30.67 -7.44 13.05
C THR A 579 -31.98 -6.85 12.55
N ALA A 580 -32.72 -6.16 13.44
CA ALA A 580 -33.97 -5.48 13.07
C ALA A 580 -33.72 -4.30 12.10
N ALA A 581 -32.62 -3.58 12.26
CA ALA A 581 -32.25 -2.49 11.36
C ALA A 581 -31.80 -3.00 9.98
N LEU A 582 -31.04 -4.11 9.93
CA LEU A 582 -30.65 -4.75 8.66
C LEU A 582 -31.84 -5.09 7.77
N ALA A 583 -32.92 -5.56 8.35
CA ALA A 583 -34.15 -5.90 7.62
C ALA A 583 -34.88 -4.66 7.02
N GLN A 584 -34.48 -3.45 7.40
CA GLN A 584 -35.08 -2.20 6.95
C GLN A 584 -34.15 -1.42 5.99
N LEU A 585 -32.93 -1.92 5.73
CA LEU A 585 -32.06 -1.29 4.73
C LEU A 585 -32.61 -1.47 3.31
N PRO A 586 -32.31 -0.53 2.39
CA PRO A 586 -32.67 -0.73 0.97
C PRO A 586 -32.10 -2.03 0.41
N PRO A 587 -32.83 -2.76 -0.41
CA PRO A 587 -32.23 -3.85 -1.20
C PRO A 587 -31.31 -3.30 -2.29
N LEU A 588 -30.33 -4.07 -2.70
CA LEU A 588 -29.56 -3.75 -3.90
C LEU A 588 -30.45 -3.89 -5.14
N GLN A 589 -30.52 -2.86 -5.96
CA GLN A 589 -31.47 -2.75 -7.07
C GLN A 589 -30.74 -2.80 -8.43
N ILE A 590 -31.41 -3.45 -9.40
CA ILE A 590 -30.95 -3.50 -10.79
C ILE A 590 -31.75 -2.48 -11.59
N SER A 591 -31.07 -1.62 -12.34
CA SER A 591 -31.69 -0.62 -13.21
C SER A 591 -32.52 -1.27 -14.32
N LYS A 592 -33.37 -0.50 -14.97
CA LYS A 592 -34.12 -0.96 -16.16
C LYS A 592 -33.21 -1.38 -17.32
N GLU A 593 -31.98 -0.87 -17.37
CA GLU A 593 -30.97 -1.20 -18.37
C GLU A 593 -30.07 -2.38 -17.95
N GLY A 594 -30.29 -2.96 -16.75
CA GLY A 594 -29.61 -4.16 -16.27
C GLY A 594 -28.31 -3.95 -15.51
N TYR A 595 -27.88 -2.71 -15.23
CA TYR A 595 -26.74 -2.41 -14.38
C TYR A 595 -27.14 -2.26 -12.90
N LEU A 596 -26.20 -2.38 -11.97
CA LEU A 596 -26.45 -2.13 -10.55
C LEU A 596 -26.65 -0.63 -10.33
N MET A 597 -27.76 -0.24 -9.68
CA MET A 597 -28.03 1.16 -9.39
C MET A 597 -27.01 1.72 -8.38
N GLU A 598 -26.59 2.96 -8.55
CA GLU A 598 -25.64 3.66 -7.67
C GLU A 598 -26.34 4.42 -6.54
N TRP A 599 -27.61 4.80 -6.74
CA TRP A 599 -28.44 5.53 -5.80
C TRP A 599 -29.77 4.83 -5.55
N LEU A 600 -30.56 5.34 -4.61
CA LEU A 600 -31.90 4.82 -4.32
C LEU A 600 -32.83 4.80 -5.54
N GLU A 601 -32.71 5.82 -6.37
CA GLU A 601 -33.44 5.96 -7.61
C GLU A 601 -32.51 5.79 -8.81
N ASP A 602 -33.08 5.38 -9.94
CA ASP A 602 -32.32 5.19 -11.19
C ASP A 602 -32.06 6.54 -11.86
N TYR A 603 -31.22 7.37 -11.20
CA TYR A 603 -30.87 8.68 -11.72
C TYR A 603 -29.97 8.60 -12.95
N ARG A 604 -30.07 9.59 -13.82
CA ARG A 604 -29.15 9.77 -14.94
C ARG A 604 -27.81 10.31 -14.40
N GLU A 605 -26.75 9.53 -14.58
CA GLU A 605 -25.39 9.91 -14.20
C GLU A 605 -24.88 11.12 -14.98
N THR A 606 -24.07 11.95 -14.35
CA THR A 606 -23.38 13.07 -15.01
C THR A 606 -22.22 12.55 -15.87
N ASP A 607 -21.48 11.57 -15.35
CA ASP A 607 -20.36 10.92 -16.03
C ASP A 607 -20.52 9.40 -15.97
N VAL A 608 -20.92 8.79 -17.08
CA VAL A 608 -21.08 7.34 -17.22
C VAL A 608 -19.73 6.61 -17.08
N HIS A 609 -18.62 7.26 -17.44
CA HIS A 609 -17.27 6.74 -17.37
C HIS A 609 -16.50 7.18 -16.13
N HIS A 610 -17.20 7.61 -15.10
CA HIS A 610 -16.60 8.10 -13.87
C HIS A 610 -15.61 7.08 -13.29
N ARG A 611 -14.47 7.59 -12.78
CA ARG A 611 -13.39 6.74 -12.24
C ARG A 611 -13.80 5.96 -11.01
N HIS A 612 -14.71 6.47 -10.17
CA HIS A 612 -15.25 5.73 -9.04
C HIS A 612 -16.36 4.77 -9.45
N VAL A 613 -16.41 3.62 -8.77
CA VAL A 613 -17.43 2.57 -8.93
C VAL A 613 -17.88 2.12 -7.53
N SER A 614 -18.20 3.10 -6.70
CA SER A 614 -18.42 2.94 -5.25
C SER A 614 -19.55 1.97 -4.90
N HIS A 615 -20.60 1.94 -5.73
CA HIS A 615 -21.74 1.03 -5.59
C HIS A 615 -21.43 -0.44 -5.91
N LEU A 616 -20.20 -0.76 -6.29
CA LEU A 616 -19.73 -2.14 -6.42
C LEU A 616 -18.92 -2.60 -5.19
N TYR A 617 -18.95 -1.84 -4.10
CA TYR A 617 -18.30 -2.24 -2.85
C TYR A 617 -18.72 -3.65 -2.41
N GLY A 618 -19.99 -3.99 -2.52
CA GLY A 618 -20.51 -5.31 -2.17
C GLY A 618 -19.95 -6.47 -2.98
N LEU A 619 -19.39 -6.21 -4.18
CA LEU A 619 -18.66 -7.18 -4.97
C LEU A 619 -17.18 -7.28 -4.51
N HIS A 620 -16.52 -6.14 -4.31
CA HIS A 620 -15.15 -6.07 -3.78
C HIS A 620 -14.89 -4.69 -3.13
N PRO A 621 -14.34 -4.64 -1.91
CA PRO A 621 -13.84 -5.75 -1.07
C PRO A 621 -14.93 -6.54 -0.31
N GLY A 622 -16.15 -6.05 -0.26
CA GLY A 622 -17.29 -6.75 0.34
C GLY A 622 -17.55 -8.14 -0.25
N ASN A 623 -18.57 -8.80 0.26
CA ASN A 623 -18.92 -10.17 -0.14
C ASN A 623 -20.44 -10.41 -0.27
N GLN A 624 -21.21 -9.32 -0.41
CA GLN A 624 -22.67 -9.35 -0.55
C GLN A 624 -23.08 -9.76 -1.95
N ILE A 625 -22.24 -9.45 -2.93
CA ILE A 625 -22.44 -9.78 -4.34
C ILE A 625 -21.43 -10.83 -4.76
N SER A 626 -21.92 -11.93 -5.33
CA SER A 626 -21.05 -12.97 -5.87
C SER A 626 -21.74 -13.77 -6.97
N PRO A 627 -20.97 -14.33 -7.95
CA PRO A 627 -21.52 -15.19 -8.98
C PRO A 627 -22.23 -16.43 -8.44
N THR A 628 -21.85 -16.91 -7.24
CA THR A 628 -22.41 -18.13 -6.66
C THR A 628 -23.66 -17.88 -5.84
N LYS A 629 -23.71 -16.81 -5.05
CA LYS A 629 -24.80 -16.55 -4.09
C LYS A 629 -25.86 -15.59 -4.64
N THR A 630 -25.44 -14.61 -5.42
CA THR A 630 -26.28 -13.54 -5.97
C THR A 630 -26.02 -13.33 -7.48
N PRO A 631 -26.24 -14.35 -8.32
CA PRO A 631 -25.81 -14.32 -9.72
C PRO A 631 -26.44 -13.17 -10.51
N ALA A 632 -27.69 -12.78 -10.22
CA ALA A 632 -28.34 -11.65 -10.89
C ALA A 632 -27.65 -10.31 -10.57
N LEU A 633 -27.24 -10.08 -9.31
CA LEU A 633 -26.48 -8.89 -8.91
C LEU A 633 -25.05 -8.91 -9.48
N ALA A 634 -24.42 -10.08 -9.55
CA ALA A 634 -23.11 -10.23 -10.16
C ALA A 634 -23.16 -9.88 -11.65
N GLU A 635 -24.22 -10.27 -12.36
CA GLU A 635 -24.41 -9.91 -13.78
C GLU A 635 -24.70 -8.41 -13.94
N ALA A 636 -25.45 -7.80 -13.02
CA ALA A 636 -25.65 -6.35 -12.99
C ALA A 636 -24.35 -5.60 -12.76
N CYS A 637 -23.44 -6.11 -11.90
CA CYS A 637 -22.10 -5.55 -11.73
C CYS A 637 -21.26 -5.66 -13.02
N ARG A 638 -21.37 -6.78 -13.75
CA ARG A 638 -20.72 -6.95 -15.06
C ARG A 638 -21.23 -5.90 -16.06
N ALA A 639 -22.53 -5.69 -16.10
CA ALA A 639 -23.15 -4.64 -16.94
C ALA A 639 -22.66 -3.24 -16.53
N THR A 640 -22.58 -2.94 -15.23
CA THR A 640 -22.02 -1.68 -14.71
C THR A 640 -20.57 -1.47 -15.16
N LEU A 641 -19.70 -2.48 -15.00
CA LEU A 641 -18.29 -2.38 -15.39
C LEU A 641 -18.12 -2.20 -16.90
N ASN A 642 -18.93 -2.88 -17.71
CA ASN A 642 -18.93 -2.67 -19.16
C ASN A 642 -19.37 -1.25 -19.54
N ARG A 643 -20.36 -0.72 -18.85
CA ARG A 643 -20.86 0.64 -19.05
C ARG A 643 -19.84 1.71 -18.60
N ARG A 644 -19.17 1.52 -17.47
CA ARG A 644 -18.07 2.39 -16.98
C ARG A 644 -16.86 2.38 -17.91
N GLY A 645 -16.60 1.25 -18.58
CA GLY A 645 -15.44 1.05 -19.44
C GLY A 645 -14.16 0.77 -18.65
N ASP A 646 -13.07 0.57 -19.39
CA ASP A 646 -11.77 0.18 -18.83
C ASP A 646 -10.88 1.38 -18.44
N GLU A 647 -11.16 2.57 -18.96
CA GLU A 647 -10.40 3.76 -18.67
C GLU A 647 -10.55 4.19 -17.22
N GLY A 648 -9.59 4.96 -16.73
CA GLY A 648 -9.59 5.49 -15.38
C GLY A 648 -8.20 5.80 -14.88
N THR A 649 -8.13 6.30 -13.66
CA THR A 649 -6.88 6.58 -12.94
C THR A 649 -6.22 5.28 -12.47
N GLY A 650 -4.99 5.34 -11.97
CA GLY A 650 -4.24 4.15 -11.54
C GLY A 650 -5.02 3.28 -10.54
N TRP A 651 -5.48 3.87 -9.43
CA TRP A 651 -6.27 3.12 -8.44
C TRP A 651 -7.62 2.62 -8.99
N SER A 652 -8.25 3.36 -9.90
CA SER A 652 -9.52 2.96 -10.52
C SER A 652 -9.35 1.68 -11.36
N ARG A 653 -8.30 1.64 -12.19
CA ARG A 653 -7.95 0.43 -12.95
C ARG A 653 -7.62 -0.74 -12.02
N ALA A 654 -6.85 -0.48 -10.96
CA ALA A 654 -6.52 -1.49 -9.95
C ALA A 654 -7.78 -2.05 -9.27
N TRP A 655 -8.77 -1.21 -8.94
CA TRP A 655 -10.04 -1.69 -8.37
C TRP A 655 -10.81 -2.55 -9.38
N LYS A 656 -10.87 -2.14 -10.64
CA LYS A 656 -11.54 -2.91 -11.70
C LYS A 656 -10.90 -4.28 -11.93
N ILE A 657 -9.57 -4.44 -11.73
CA ILE A 657 -8.93 -5.76 -11.75
C ILE A 657 -9.55 -6.68 -10.68
N ASN A 658 -9.70 -6.17 -9.44
CA ASN A 658 -10.30 -6.92 -8.35
C ASN A 658 -11.77 -7.30 -8.64
N PHE A 659 -12.56 -6.40 -9.21
CA PHE A 659 -13.95 -6.71 -9.60
C PHE A 659 -14.03 -7.84 -10.62
N TRP A 660 -13.24 -7.76 -11.69
CA TRP A 660 -13.25 -8.80 -12.72
C TRP A 660 -12.73 -10.14 -12.20
N ALA A 661 -11.73 -10.10 -11.30
CA ALA A 661 -11.27 -11.30 -10.60
C ALA A 661 -12.39 -11.94 -9.75
N ARG A 662 -13.19 -11.13 -9.03
CA ARG A 662 -14.35 -11.61 -8.25
C ARG A 662 -15.48 -12.13 -9.12
N LEU A 663 -15.63 -11.61 -10.33
CA LEU A 663 -16.58 -12.11 -11.34
C LEU A 663 -16.06 -13.36 -12.09
N GLY A 664 -14.83 -13.82 -11.81
CA GLY A 664 -14.22 -14.99 -12.44
C GLY A 664 -13.75 -14.75 -13.89
N ASP A 665 -13.59 -13.50 -14.30
CA ASP A 665 -13.15 -13.11 -15.65
C ASP A 665 -11.66 -12.76 -15.67
N GLY A 666 -10.82 -13.78 -15.84
CA GLY A 666 -9.36 -13.65 -15.86
C GLY A 666 -8.83 -12.85 -17.04
N ASP A 667 -9.45 -12.97 -18.20
CA ASP A 667 -9.06 -12.25 -19.41
C ASP A 667 -9.25 -10.74 -19.24
N ARG A 668 -10.41 -10.34 -18.70
CA ARG A 668 -10.72 -8.95 -18.45
C ARG A 668 -9.85 -8.36 -17.33
N ALA A 669 -9.64 -9.11 -16.26
CA ALA A 669 -8.75 -8.71 -15.16
C ALA A 669 -7.31 -8.51 -15.67
N TYR A 670 -6.80 -9.42 -16.49
CA TYR A 670 -5.46 -9.31 -17.06
C TYR A 670 -5.33 -8.16 -18.09
N LYS A 671 -6.35 -7.94 -18.90
CA LYS A 671 -6.40 -6.78 -19.80
C LYS A 671 -6.25 -5.46 -19.01
N LEU A 672 -6.95 -5.33 -17.90
CA LEU A 672 -6.84 -4.15 -17.02
C LEU A 672 -5.49 -4.07 -16.32
N PHE A 673 -4.91 -5.19 -15.89
CA PHE A 673 -3.55 -5.22 -15.36
C PHE A 673 -2.54 -4.71 -16.40
N ARG A 674 -2.65 -5.15 -17.66
CA ARG A 674 -1.82 -4.60 -18.74
C ARG A 674 -2.01 -3.10 -18.93
N SER A 675 -3.25 -2.61 -18.84
CA SER A 675 -3.55 -1.19 -18.95
C SER A 675 -3.03 -0.36 -17.74
N LEU A 676 -2.96 -0.97 -16.55
CA LEU A 676 -2.35 -0.36 -15.37
C LEU A 676 -0.83 -0.16 -15.56
N LEU A 677 -0.17 -1.05 -16.32
CA LEU A 677 1.27 -1.00 -16.59
C LEU A 677 1.65 -0.24 -17.87
N VAL A 678 0.72 0.47 -18.49
CA VAL A 678 1.06 1.39 -19.59
C VAL A 678 1.99 2.49 -19.03
N PRO A 679 3.09 2.84 -19.73
CA PRO A 679 3.97 3.92 -19.30
C PRO A 679 3.21 5.22 -19.02
N ALA A 680 3.44 5.82 -17.85
CA ALA A 680 2.78 7.05 -17.42
C ALA A 680 3.15 8.27 -18.29
N TYR A 681 4.26 8.21 -19.02
CA TYR A 681 4.72 9.23 -19.96
C TYR A 681 5.49 8.62 -21.14
N THR A 682 5.62 9.38 -22.22
CA THR A 682 6.45 8.99 -23.38
C THR A 682 7.84 9.62 -23.29
N LEU A 683 8.81 9.05 -24.00
CA LEU A 683 10.18 9.60 -24.05
C LEU A 683 10.22 10.99 -24.72
N GLU A 684 9.27 11.28 -25.63
CA GLU A 684 9.15 12.58 -26.29
C GLU A 684 8.54 13.65 -25.38
N ASN A 685 7.73 13.23 -24.38
CA ASN A 685 7.07 14.16 -23.46
C ASN A 685 7.11 13.63 -22.02
N PRO A 686 8.29 13.61 -21.38
CA PRO A 686 8.46 13.04 -20.06
C PRO A 686 7.83 13.84 -18.92
N LYS A 687 7.40 15.09 -19.17
CA LYS A 687 6.76 15.95 -18.17
C LYS A 687 5.22 15.86 -18.17
N LYS A 688 4.62 15.24 -19.17
CA LYS A 688 3.16 15.05 -19.22
C LYS A 688 2.81 13.65 -18.76
N HIS A 689 2.37 13.54 -17.54
CA HIS A 689 1.97 12.27 -16.95
C HIS A 689 0.53 11.93 -17.28
N GLY A 690 0.30 10.68 -17.73
CA GLY A 690 -1.00 10.03 -17.83
C GLY A 690 -1.18 9.00 -16.72
N SER A 691 -2.37 8.40 -16.65
CA SER A 691 -2.61 7.24 -15.79
C SER A 691 -1.85 6.03 -16.29
N GLY A 692 -1.21 5.29 -15.39
CA GLY A 692 -0.41 4.12 -15.75
C GLY A 692 0.69 3.86 -14.73
N THR A 693 1.89 3.57 -15.23
CA THR A 693 3.03 3.19 -14.39
C THR A 693 4.28 4.00 -14.76
N PHE A 694 4.98 4.50 -13.76
CA PHE A 694 6.28 5.15 -13.89
C PHE A 694 7.40 4.10 -14.10
N PRO A 695 8.59 4.52 -14.59
CA PRO A 695 9.68 3.58 -14.85
C PRO A 695 10.12 2.74 -13.64
N ASN A 696 9.96 3.25 -12.42
CA ASN A 696 10.26 2.53 -11.19
C ASN A 696 9.09 1.65 -10.69
N LEU A 697 8.08 1.41 -11.52
CA LEU A 697 6.84 0.71 -11.21
C LEU A 697 5.90 1.42 -10.22
N PHE A 698 6.15 2.66 -9.86
CA PHE A 698 5.16 3.45 -9.12
C PHE A 698 3.92 3.71 -9.97
N CYS A 699 2.76 3.67 -9.33
CA CYS A 699 1.49 3.94 -10.00
C CYS A 699 1.26 5.43 -10.21
N SER A 700 0.74 5.80 -11.38
CA SER A 700 0.31 7.15 -11.70
C SER A 700 -1.20 7.26 -11.70
N HIS A 701 -1.71 8.17 -10.86
CA HIS A 701 -3.12 8.58 -10.90
C HIS A 701 -3.46 9.35 -12.20
N PRO A 702 -2.86 10.48 -12.71
CA PRO A 702 -1.70 11.30 -12.34
C PRO A 702 -2.00 12.38 -11.26
N PRO A 703 -1.02 12.88 -10.48
CA PRO A 703 0.36 12.42 -10.41
C PRO A 703 0.51 11.07 -9.67
N PHE A 704 1.71 10.77 -9.16
CA PHE A 704 1.98 9.58 -8.36
C PHE A 704 1.01 9.44 -7.18
N GLN A 705 0.47 8.23 -7.04
CA GLN A 705 -0.25 7.74 -5.86
C GLN A 705 0.08 6.25 -5.67
N MET A 706 0.33 5.85 -4.44
CA MET A 706 0.78 4.49 -4.12
C MET A 706 -0.35 3.45 -4.14
N ASP A 707 -1.58 3.86 -3.96
CA ASP A 707 -2.76 3.00 -3.83
C ASP A 707 -2.95 2.04 -5.00
N GLY A 708 -2.75 2.51 -6.23
CA GLY A 708 -2.85 1.65 -7.41
C GLY A 708 -1.82 0.51 -7.44
N ASN A 709 -0.65 0.68 -6.82
CA ASN A 709 0.33 -0.39 -6.67
C ASN A 709 -0.24 -1.53 -5.82
N TRP A 710 -0.82 -1.21 -4.67
CA TRP A 710 -1.36 -2.22 -3.76
C TRP A 710 -2.71 -2.76 -4.22
N GLY A 711 -3.53 -1.93 -4.86
CA GLY A 711 -4.76 -2.40 -5.51
C GLY A 711 -4.50 -3.40 -6.64
N GLY A 712 -3.45 -3.17 -7.46
CA GLY A 712 -3.02 -4.12 -8.49
C GLY A 712 -2.44 -5.41 -7.90
N THR A 713 -1.67 -5.30 -6.81
CA THR A 713 -1.15 -6.46 -6.06
C THR A 713 -2.29 -7.32 -5.50
N SER A 714 -3.31 -6.69 -4.92
CA SER A 714 -4.54 -7.36 -4.46
C SER A 714 -5.28 -8.02 -5.62
N GLY A 715 -5.41 -7.32 -6.76
CA GLY A 715 -6.05 -7.85 -7.95
C GLY A 715 -5.40 -9.14 -8.45
N ILE A 716 -4.07 -9.20 -8.51
CA ILE A 716 -3.32 -10.43 -8.83
C ILE A 716 -3.64 -11.53 -7.81
N SER A 717 -3.68 -11.19 -6.52
CA SER A 717 -4.03 -12.16 -5.49
C SER A 717 -5.45 -12.72 -5.66
N GLU A 718 -6.43 -11.87 -5.95
CA GLU A 718 -7.83 -12.25 -6.19
C GLU A 718 -7.99 -13.09 -7.46
N MET A 719 -7.16 -12.89 -8.49
CA MET A 719 -7.15 -13.75 -9.68
C MET A 719 -6.70 -15.18 -9.37
N LEU A 720 -5.86 -15.36 -8.34
CA LEU A 720 -5.20 -16.64 -8.03
C LEU A 720 -5.82 -17.40 -6.86
N VAL A 721 -6.24 -16.70 -5.79
CA VAL A 721 -6.83 -17.34 -4.60
C VAL A 721 -7.91 -16.45 -4.01
N GLN A 722 -9.09 -16.98 -3.79
CA GLN A 722 -10.19 -16.31 -3.10
C GLN A 722 -10.68 -17.14 -1.91
N SER A 723 -11.16 -16.46 -0.86
CA SER A 723 -11.74 -17.13 0.33
C SER A 723 -12.88 -16.34 0.98
N HIS A 724 -13.45 -15.35 0.28
CA HIS A 724 -14.48 -14.44 0.82
C HIS A 724 -15.88 -15.05 0.88
N GLU A 725 -16.17 -16.09 0.10
CA GLU A 725 -17.50 -16.71 0.06
C GLU A 725 -17.68 -17.85 1.08
N GLY A 726 -16.70 -18.06 1.98
CA GLY A 726 -16.71 -19.13 2.97
C GLY A 726 -16.08 -20.44 2.48
N PHE A 727 -15.52 -20.44 1.31
CA PHE A 727 -14.70 -21.53 0.76
C PHE A 727 -13.43 -20.98 0.09
N ILE A 728 -12.41 -21.81 0.02
CA ILE A 728 -11.17 -21.52 -0.72
C ILE A 728 -11.41 -21.85 -2.20
N ASN A 729 -11.17 -20.88 -3.06
CA ASN A 729 -11.28 -21.01 -4.52
C ASN A 729 -9.89 -20.78 -5.13
N LEU A 730 -9.35 -21.78 -5.81
CA LEU A 730 -8.02 -21.77 -6.40
C LEU A 730 -8.11 -21.46 -7.89
N LEU A 731 -7.33 -20.49 -8.34
CA LEU A 731 -7.26 -19.98 -9.71
C LEU A 731 -8.63 -19.56 -10.29
N PRO A 732 -9.46 -18.80 -9.54
CA PRO A 732 -10.82 -18.47 -9.97
C PRO A 732 -10.88 -17.60 -11.23
N ALA A 733 -9.83 -16.82 -11.51
CA ALA A 733 -9.77 -15.87 -12.62
C ALA A 733 -8.40 -15.90 -13.31
N LEU A 734 -7.89 -17.10 -13.60
CA LEU A 734 -6.60 -17.26 -14.26
C LEU A 734 -6.71 -16.94 -15.76
N PRO A 735 -5.94 -15.98 -16.30
CA PRO A 735 -5.94 -15.73 -17.74
C PRO A 735 -5.20 -16.85 -18.49
N PRO A 736 -5.57 -17.17 -19.75
CA PRO A 736 -4.92 -18.21 -20.54
C PRO A 736 -3.40 -18.06 -20.69
N SER A 737 -2.91 -16.84 -20.74
CA SER A 737 -1.48 -16.54 -20.85
C SER A 737 -0.67 -16.91 -19.60
N TRP A 738 -1.30 -17.12 -18.46
CA TRP A 738 -0.65 -17.60 -17.23
C TRP A 738 -0.74 -19.12 -17.14
N SER A 739 -0.30 -19.81 -18.19
CA SER A 739 -0.50 -21.25 -18.35
C SER A 739 0.17 -22.10 -17.27
N GLU A 740 1.28 -21.63 -16.72
CA GLU A 740 2.01 -22.32 -15.65
C GLU A 740 2.55 -21.32 -14.62
N GLY A 741 2.79 -21.82 -13.40
CA GLY A 741 3.38 -21.01 -12.34
C GLY A 741 3.25 -21.64 -10.96
N SER A 742 3.66 -20.88 -9.97
CA SER A 742 3.59 -21.27 -8.57
C SER A 742 3.36 -20.07 -7.67
N LEU A 743 2.63 -20.27 -6.59
CA LEU A 743 2.55 -19.34 -5.49
C LEU A 743 2.84 -20.05 -4.17
N GLN A 744 3.42 -19.36 -3.24
CA GLN A 744 3.74 -19.89 -1.91
C GLN A 744 3.27 -18.92 -0.84
N GLY A 745 2.77 -19.46 0.25
CA GLY A 745 2.56 -18.73 1.48
C GLY A 745 1.40 -17.73 1.48
N PHE A 746 0.44 -17.81 0.54
CA PHE A 746 -0.74 -16.94 0.53
C PHE A 746 -1.66 -17.29 1.70
N LYS A 747 -2.14 -16.28 2.39
CA LYS A 747 -3.11 -16.46 3.47
C LYS A 747 -4.54 -16.52 2.97
N VAL A 748 -5.36 -17.27 3.68
CA VAL A 748 -6.82 -17.33 3.45
C VAL A 748 -7.56 -17.14 4.77
N ARG A 749 -8.80 -16.68 4.70
CA ARG A 749 -9.68 -16.52 5.86
C ARG A 749 -9.85 -17.85 6.59
N GLY A 750 -9.98 -17.78 7.91
CA GLY A 750 -9.95 -18.96 8.80
C GLY A 750 -8.55 -19.26 9.36
N GLY A 751 -7.52 -18.47 9.00
CA GLY A 751 -6.16 -18.63 9.52
C GLY A 751 -5.42 -19.81 8.92
N ALA A 752 -5.33 -19.87 7.59
CA ALA A 752 -4.49 -20.86 6.93
C ALA A 752 -3.59 -20.26 5.85
N THR A 753 -2.58 -21.02 5.48
CA THR A 753 -1.63 -20.70 4.43
C THR A 753 -1.80 -21.68 3.27
N VAL A 754 -1.89 -21.14 2.06
CA VAL A 754 -1.99 -21.90 0.81
C VAL A 754 -0.71 -21.71 0.00
N SER A 755 -0.20 -22.83 -0.54
CA SER A 755 0.79 -22.80 -1.62
C SER A 755 0.31 -23.74 -2.71
N LEU A 756 0.53 -23.39 -3.97
CA LEU A 756 0.09 -24.23 -5.09
C LEU A 756 0.99 -24.09 -6.32
N THR A 757 0.89 -25.08 -7.18
CA THR A 757 1.48 -25.08 -8.52
C THR A 757 0.37 -25.33 -9.55
N TRP A 758 0.53 -24.77 -10.72
CA TRP A 758 -0.37 -25.03 -11.84
C TRP A 758 0.42 -25.20 -13.13
N ASN A 759 -0.16 -25.94 -14.05
CA ASN A 759 0.33 -26.17 -15.40
C ASN A 759 -0.86 -26.40 -16.34
N ASP A 760 -0.76 -25.99 -17.60
CA ASP A 760 -1.84 -26.00 -18.58
C ASP A 760 -3.12 -25.31 -18.04
N ASN A 761 -2.98 -24.19 -17.37
CA ASN A 761 -4.04 -23.42 -16.71
C ASN A 761 -4.83 -24.21 -15.65
N ARG A 762 -4.25 -25.27 -15.05
CA ARG A 762 -4.91 -26.11 -14.06
C ARG A 762 -4.04 -26.27 -12.82
N VAL A 763 -4.67 -26.22 -11.66
CA VAL A 763 -3.99 -26.58 -10.40
C VAL A 763 -3.51 -28.02 -10.50
N THR A 764 -2.26 -28.24 -10.23
CA THR A 764 -1.63 -29.59 -10.18
C THR A 764 -1.49 -30.09 -8.76
N THR A 765 -0.90 -29.25 -7.90
CA THR A 765 -0.75 -29.56 -6.48
C THR A 765 -1.03 -28.33 -5.63
N ALA A 766 -1.50 -28.53 -4.40
CA ALA A 766 -1.55 -27.49 -3.39
C ALA A 766 -1.23 -28.05 -2.02
N THR A 767 -0.82 -27.16 -1.12
CA THR A 767 -0.74 -27.42 0.31
C THR A 767 -1.63 -26.42 1.05
N LEU A 768 -2.33 -26.90 2.08
CA LEU A 768 -3.05 -26.06 3.02
C LEU A 768 -2.52 -26.33 4.41
N GLN A 769 -2.00 -25.30 5.08
CA GLN A 769 -1.50 -25.34 6.45
C GLN A 769 -2.37 -24.49 7.34
N ALA A 770 -2.98 -25.06 8.35
CA ALA A 770 -3.83 -24.35 9.30
C ALA A 770 -3.00 -23.74 10.44
N ASP A 771 -3.12 -22.44 10.68
CA ASP A 771 -2.51 -21.79 11.85
C ASP A 771 -3.36 -22.04 13.12
N LYS A 772 -4.67 -22.18 12.92
CA LYS A 772 -5.67 -22.42 13.96
C LYS A 772 -6.53 -23.62 13.58
N ALA A 773 -7.11 -24.27 14.56
CA ALA A 773 -8.11 -25.30 14.29
C ALA A 773 -9.35 -24.67 13.63
N TYR A 774 -9.66 -25.09 12.42
CA TYR A 774 -10.75 -24.55 11.61
C TYR A 774 -11.26 -25.60 10.61
N SER A 775 -12.52 -25.48 10.20
CA SER A 775 -13.13 -26.34 9.18
C SER A 775 -13.19 -25.59 7.85
N TYR A 776 -12.20 -25.81 6.99
CA TYR A 776 -12.15 -25.18 5.68
C TYR A 776 -13.06 -25.90 4.69
N GLN A 777 -13.64 -25.15 3.76
CA GLN A 777 -14.25 -25.65 2.56
C GLN A 777 -13.36 -25.31 1.38
N LEU A 778 -13.05 -26.30 0.56
CA LEU A 778 -12.32 -26.11 -0.71
C LEU A 778 -13.30 -26.34 -1.86
N LYS A 779 -13.46 -25.34 -2.74
CA LYS A 779 -14.15 -25.54 -4.02
C LYS A 779 -13.23 -26.28 -4.97
N LYS A 780 -13.71 -27.36 -5.55
CA LYS A 780 -12.96 -28.14 -6.54
C LYS A 780 -12.73 -27.26 -7.80
N PRO A 781 -11.45 -27.04 -8.22
CA PRO A 781 -11.17 -26.25 -9.39
C PRO A 781 -11.82 -26.80 -10.67
N ALA A 782 -12.16 -25.93 -11.61
CA ALA A 782 -12.75 -26.33 -12.89
C ALA A 782 -11.83 -27.32 -13.66
N GLY A 783 -12.42 -28.31 -14.33
CA GLY A 783 -11.67 -29.31 -15.06
C GLY A 783 -10.97 -30.38 -14.21
N THR A 784 -11.24 -30.42 -12.89
CA THR A 784 -10.74 -31.44 -11.97
C THR A 784 -11.83 -32.49 -11.73
N GLN A 785 -11.54 -33.77 -11.93
CA GLN A 785 -12.47 -34.87 -11.64
C GLN A 785 -12.45 -35.22 -10.14
N ALA A 786 -11.24 -35.37 -9.58
CA ALA A 786 -11.08 -35.77 -8.20
C ALA A 786 -9.91 -35.01 -7.54
N VAL A 787 -9.99 -34.87 -6.21
CA VAL A 787 -8.92 -34.29 -5.39
C VAL A 787 -8.46 -35.32 -4.38
N LYS A 788 -7.20 -35.70 -4.45
CA LYS A 788 -6.53 -36.53 -3.43
C LYS A 788 -6.02 -35.66 -2.30
N VAL A 789 -6.51 -35.92 -1.12
CA VAL A 789 -6.12 -35.22 0.12
C VAL A 789 -5.25 -36.16 0.95
N THR A 790 -3.98 -35.82 1.12
CA THR A 790 -3.01 -36.60 1.90
C THR A 790 -2.74 -35.92 3.25
N ARG A 791 -2.96 -36.66 4.35
CA ARG A 791 -2.68 -36.28 5.73
C ARG A 791 -1.65 -37.24 6.31
N GLY A 792 -0.40 -36.81 6.45
CA GLY A 792 0.71 -37.70 6.83
C GLY A 792 0.83 -38.86 5.83
N LYS A 793 0.52 -40.10 6.27
CA LYS A 793 0.58 -41.31 5.43
C LYS A 793 -0.80 -41.73 4.86
N ARG A 794 -1.87 -40.99 5.18
CA ARG A 794 -3.22 -41.38 4.77
C ARG A 794 -3.70 -40.49 3.61
N THR A 795 -4.18 -41.09 2.54
CA THR A 795 -4.77 -40.42 1.40
C THR A 795 -6.25 -40.77 1.27
N LYS A 796 -7.09 -39.76 1.00
CA LYS A 796 -8.49 -39.89 0.70
C LYS A 796 -8.80 -39.10 -0.57
N THR A 797 -9.59 -39.69 -1.46
CA THR A 797 -10.05 -39.07 -2.72
C THR A 797 -11.45 -38.50 -2.54
N PHE A 798 -11.66 -37.29 -3.05
CA PHE A 798 -12.93 -36.55 -3.04
C PHE A 798 -13.32 -36.18 -4.47
N THR A 799 -14.60 -36.35 -4.81
CA THR A 799 -15.15 -36.01 -6.13
C THR A 799 -16.19 -34.88 -6.08
N GLY A 800 -16.68 -34.54 -4.89
CA GLY A 800 -17.67 -33.47 -4.69
C GLY A 800 -17.18 -32.10 -5.14
N GLU A 801 -18.11 -31.18 -5.42
CA GLU A 801 -17.81 -29.81 -5.78
C GLU A 801 -17.14 -29.07 -4.63
N TYR A 802 -17.60 -29.28 -3.40
CA TYR A 802 -17.02 -28.73 -2.17
C TYR A 802 -16.44 -29.85 -1.32
N ILE A 803 -15.24 -29.63 -0.83
CA ILE A 803 -14.49 -30.60 -0.01
C ILE A 803 -14.29 -29.99 1.39
N SER A 804 -14.87 -30.64 2.38
CA SER A 804 -14.68 -30.24 3.79
C SER A 804 -13.36 -30.74 4.33
N LEU A 805 -12.56 -29.81 4.84
CA LEU A 805 -11.22 -30.02 5.38
C LEU A 805 -11.14 -29.52 6.83
N PRO A 806 -11.67 -30.24 7.81
CA PRO A 806 -11.43 -29.92 9.22
C PRO A 806 -9.96 -30.19 9.53
N LEU A 807 -9.22 -29.16 9.95
CA LEU A 807 -7.79 -29.20 10.28
C LEU A 807 -7.57 -28.75 11.71
N ALA A 808 -6.61 -29.43 12.40
CA ALA A 808 -6.10 -28.98 13.68
C ALA A 808 -5.08 -27.82 13.48
N ALA A 809 -4.80 -27.07 14.54
CA ALA A 809 -3.76 -26.04 14.50
C ALA A 809 -2.41 -26.69 14.18
N GLY A 810 -1.66 -26.11 13.23
CA GLY A 810 -0.38 -26.62 12.75
C GLY A 810 -0.49 -27.78 11.75
N GLU A 811 -1.70 -28.29 11.47
CA GLU A 811 -1.85 -29.40 10.53
C GLU A 811 -1.64 -28.94 9.08
N VAL A 812 -0.93 -29.78 8.31
CA VAL A 812 -0.66 -29.60 6.89
C VAL A 812 -1.30 -30.72 6.09
N VAL A 813 -2.04 -30.38 5.05
CA VAL A 813 -2.55 -31.33 4.06
C VAL A 813 -1.99 -31.01 2.68
N ARG A 814 -1.65 -32.08 1.95
CA ARG A 814 -1.29 -32.01 0.53
C ARG A 814 -2.49 -32.41 -0.33
N LEU A 815 -2.69 -31.63 -1.39
CA LEU A 815 -3.77 -31.79 -2.35
C LEU A 815 -3.17 -32.09 -3.73
N GLU A 816 -3.66 -33.11 -4.40
CA GLU A 816 -3.32 -33.45 -5.79
C GLU A 816 -4.61 -33.46 -6.60
N PHE A 817 -4.61 -32.77 -7.74
CA PHE A 817 -5.80 -32.57 -8.55
C PHE A 817 -5.73 -33.44 -9.81
N GLU A 818 -6.65 -34.39 -9.92
CA GLU A 818 -6.74 -35.34 -11.05
C GLU A 818 -7.63 -34.79 -12.16
N LYS A 819 -7.17 -35.02 -13.43
CA LYS A 819 -7.90 -34.65 -14.64
C LYS A 819 -9.18 -35.45 -14.78
#